data_e0ebb708f981595cb94b05aa33b6a77b
#
_entry.id   e0ebb708f981595cb94b05aa33b6a77b
#
_cell.length_a   1.000
_cell.length_b   1.000
_cell.length_c   1.000
_cell.angle_alpha   90.00
_cell.angle_beta   90.00
_cell.angle_gamma   90.00
#
_symmetry.space_group_name_H-M   'P 1'
#
loop_
_entity.id
_entity.type
_entity.pdbx_description
1 polymer ?
#
loop_
_entity_poly.entity_id
_entity_poly.type
_entity_poly.pdbx_seq_one_letter_code
_entity_poly.pdbx_strand_id
1 'polypeptide(L)'
;MDFNIKAPFEPAGDQPQAIEELVDGVNKGLHTQVLLGATGTGKTYTIAQVINRVRKPTLVIAHNKTLAAQLASELKAFFPDNAVEYFVSYYDYYQPEAYIPQSDTYIEKDASINDEIDKLRHSATSALFERRDVIIVASVSCIYGLGAPQEYYDMVLSLRTGQIIDRQAILRKLVEIQYDRNDIAFQRGTFRVRGDVIEDIPAGYNEKAVRIEMFDDEVDRILEIDVLTGEVLAQRTHVAIFPASHYVTSRENLERAMEDIKVELKERLEYLNEHNKLLEAQRLEQRTNYDLEMMNEMGYCSGIENYSRHLAGRKAGEAPFTLVNYFPDDFLLVVDESHVTLPQIRAMYAGDRSRKEMLVEHGFRLPSAFDNRPLTFDEFQSQIKQAIYVSATPAKYELEHADKVVEQIIRPTGLLDPKIEIRPIKGQIDDLLTEINKVTAAGERTLVTTLTKRMAEDLTDYLKTAGVRVRYLHSEIATIERGAIIDDLRSGKFDVLVGINLLREGLDLPEVSLIAILDADKEGFLRSDTSMIQTIGRAARNEHGRVIMYADRITDSMQRAIDETERRREKQAAYNKEHGITPKTVYKEQRQLIKLTKVAEETGIDDYSEKALKKRSIKEIEKLARMLEKEMTEAAKALDFERAAELRDRLIVTKGLLGEKLVPKKRKK
;
A
#
# COMPACT_ATOMS: atom_id res chain seq x y z
N MET A 1 -9.33 -20.22 16.07
CA MET A 1 -10.66 -19.76 15.61
C MET A 1 -10.77 -20.11 14.13
N ASP A 2 -11.98 -20.36 13.64
CA ASP A 2 -12.21 -20.64 12.21
C ASP A 2 -12.62 -19.37 11.48
N PHE A 3 -12.35 -19.29 10.18
CA PHE A 3 -12.89 -18.23 9.35
C PHE A 3 -14.42 -18.33 9.30
N ASN A 4 -15.08 -17.19 9.36
CA ASN A 4 -16.55 -17.09 9.32
C ASN A 4 -16.97 -15.90 8.46
N ILE A 5 -17.28 -16.17 7.19
CA ILE A 5 -17.70 -15.15 6.24
C ILE A 5 -19.11 -14.66 6.54
N LYS A 6 -19.30 -13.34 6.57
CA LYS A 6 -20.60 -12.68 6.68
C LYS A 6 -20.85 -11.85 5.43
N ALA A 7 -21.68 -12.33 4.53
CA ALA A 7 -22.04 -11.63 3.31
C ALA A 7 -23.56 -11.55 3.17
N PRO A 8 -24.11 -10.43 2.65
CA PRO A 8 -25.55 -10.25 2.47
C PRO A 8 -26.10 -10.96 1.22
N PHE A 9 -25.25 -11.70 0.49
CA PHE A 9 -25.60 -12.37 -0.77
C PHE A 9 -24.86 -13.71 -0.88
N GLU A 10 -25.44 -14.61 -1.68
CA GLU A 10 -24.87 -15.91 -2.02
C GLU A 10 -24.05 -15.84 -3.31
N PRO A 11 -23.12 -16.78 -3.54
CA PRO A 11 -22.38 -16.87 -4.80
C PRO A 11 -23.31 -17.07 -6.00
N ALA A 12 -23.08 -16.30 -7.07
CA ALA A 12 -23.90 -16.33 -8.28
C ALA A 12 -23.03 -16.23 -9.55
N GLY A 13 -23.63 -16.51 -10.71
CA GLY A 13 -22.91 -16.55 -11.98
C GLY A 13 -21.88 -17.68 -12.02
N ASP A 14 -20.66 -17.37 -12.43
CA ASP A 14 -19.54 -18.33 -12.43
C ASP A 14 -18.90 -18.51 -11.05
N GLN A 15 -19.29 -17.73 -10.02
CA GLN A 15 -18.66 -17.77 -8.70
C GLN A 15 -18.72 -19.15 -8.03
N PRO A 16 -19.88 -19.87 -8.00
CA PRO A 16 -19.94 -21.19 -7.37
C PRO A 16 -18.93 -22.17 -7.95
N GLN A 17 -18.87 -22.27 -9.29
CA GLN A 17 -17.92 -23.14 -9.98
C GLN A 17 -16.46 -22.69 -9.71
N ALA A 18 -16.16 -21.40 -9.82
CA ALA A 18 -14.82 -20.87 -9.58
C ALA A 18 -14.34 -21.15 -8.15
N ILE A 19 -15.21 -20.98 -7.15
CA ILE A 19 -14.92 -21.29 -5.75
C ILE A 19 -14.59 -22.77 -5.58
N GLU A 20 -15.44 -23.67 -6.10
CA GLU A 20 -15.23 -25.11 -5.99
C GLU A 20 -13.94 -25.56 -6.65
N GLU A 21 -13.66 -25.05 -7.84
CA GLU A 21 -12.45 -25.38 -8.59
C GLU A 21 -11.18 -24.91 -7.92
N LEU A 22 -11.16 -23.69 -7.36
CA LEU A 22 -10.02 -23.15 -6.63
C LEU A 22 -9.79 -23.89 -5.30
N VAL A 23 -10.86 -24.17 -4.56
CA VAL A 23 -10.78 -24.93 -3.30
C VAL A 23 -10.27 -26.34 -3.55
N ASP A 24 -10.78 -27.04 -4.57
CA ASP A 24 -10.31 -28.36 -4.96
C ASP A 24 -8.82 -28.34 -5.33
N GLY A 25 -8.37 -27.32 -6.07
CA GLY A 25 -6.96 -27.15 -6.40
C GLY A 25 -6.07 -26.95 -5.17
N VAL A 26 -6.49 -26.09 -4.22
CA VAL A 26 -5.76 -25.91 -2.94
C VAL A 26 -5.71 -27.22 -2.16
N ASN A 27 -6.81 -27.95 -2.06
CA ASN A 27 -6.89 -29.22 -1.32
C ASN A 27 -6.05 -30.33 -1.97
N LYS A 28 -5.89 -30.32 -3.29
CA LYS A 28 -5.01 -31.22 -4.04
C LYS A 28 -3.54 -30.83 -4.00
N GLY A 29 -3.21 -29.69 -3.41
CA GLY A 29 -1.85 -29.22 -3.28
C GLY A 29 -1.27 -28.62 -4.56
N LEU A 30 -2.09 -28.12 -5.49
CA LEU A 30 -1.62 -27.39 -6.67
C LEU A 30 -0.79 -26.19 -6.22
N HIS A 31 0.35 -25.97 -6.89
CA HIS A 31 1.27 -24.90 -6.54
C HIS A 31 0.72 -23.53 -6.98
N THR A 32 0.25 -23.42 -8.21
CA THR A 32 -0.21 -22.15 -8.77
C THR A 32 -1.53 -22.32 -9.50
N GLN A 33 -2.51 -21.50 -9.15
CA GLN A 33 -3.77 -21.40 -9.86
C GLN A 33 -4.00 -19.96 -10.34
N VAL A 34 -4.67 -19.77 -11.47
CA VAL A 34 -5.04 -18.46 -11.99
C VAL A 34 -6.56 -18.32 -11.97
N LEU A 35 -7.07 -17.28 -11.31
CA LEU A 35 -8.44 -16.82 -11.45
C LEU A 35 -8.50 -15.74 -12.54
N LEU A 36 -8.89 -16.14 -13.75
CA LEU A 36 -9.15 -15.22 -14.85
C LEU A 36 -10.57 -14.67 -14.68
N GLY A 37 -10.67 -13.52 -14.02
CA GLY A 37 -11.95 -12.93 -13.66
C GLY A 37 -12.18 -11.58 -14.34
N ALA A 38 -13.24 -11.47 -15.16
CA ALA A 38 -13.60 -10.20 -15.78
C ALA A 38 -13.88 -9.11 -14.73
N THR A 39 -13.78 -7.84 -15.14
CA THR A 39 -14.06 -6.71 -14.24
C THR A 39 -15.54 -6.74 -13.81
N GLY A 40 -15.80 -6.59 -12.50
CA GLY A 40 -17.18 -6.58 -11.96
C GLY A 40 -17.79 -7.94 -11.68
N THR A 41 -17.05 -9.04 -11.80
CA THR A 41 -17.56 -10.40 -11.50
C THR A 41 -17.51 -10.77 -10.01
N GLY A 42 -16.96 -9.89 -9.15
CA GLY A 42 -16.88 -10.16 -7.71
C GLY A 42 -15.69 -11.05 -7.31
N LYS A 43 -14.54 -10.93 -7.96
CA LYS A 43 -13.31 -11.71 -7.65
C LYS A 43 -12.93 -11.70 -6.17
N THR A 44 -13.01 -10.53 -5.51
CA THR A 44 -12.72 -10.40 -4.07
C THR A 44 -13.63 -11.30 -3.23
N TYR A 45 -14.91 -11.37 -3.56
CA TYR A 45 -15.86 -12.24 -2.87
C TYR A 45 -15.57 -13.72 -3.12
N THR A 46 -15.23 -14.09 -4.36
CA THR A 46 -14.80 -15.45 -4.70
C THR A 46 -13.59 -15.86 -3.86
N ILE A 47 -12.56 -15.02 -3.77
CA ILE A 47 -11.38 -15.27 -2.93
C ILE A 47 -11.77 -15.36 -1.45
N ALA A 48 -12.64 -14.48 -0.95
CA ALA A 48 -13.13 -14.57 0.43
C ALA A 48 -13.83 -15.93 0.72
N GLN A 49 -14.64 -16.41 -0.21
CA GLN A 49 -15.27 -17.73 -0.11
C GLN A 49 -14.25 -18.88 -0.14
N VAL A 50 -13.20 -18.77 -0.96
CA VAL A 50 -12.09 -19.73 -0.99
C VAL A 50 -11.39 -19.76 0.36
N ILE A 51 -10.99 -18.59 0.90
CA ILE A 51 -10.34 -18.47 2.22
C ILE A 51 -11.19 -19.11 3.31
N ASN A 52 -12.51 -18.81 3.32
CA ASN A 52 -13.44 -19.37 4.29
C ASN A 52 -13.50 -20.91 4.26
N ARG A 53 -13.38 -21.51 3.07
CA ARG A 53 -13.46 -22.96 2.89
C ARG A 53 -12.14 -23.67 3.16
N VAL A 54 -11.01 -23.10 2.72
CA VAL A 54 -9.66 -23.72 2.89
C VAL A 54 -9.07 -23.50 4.29
N ARG A 55 -9.52 -22.47 5.00
CA ARG A 55 -9.17 -22.17 6.40
C ARG A 55 -7.67 -22.01 6.66
N LYS A 56 -6.94 -21.46 5.71
CA LYS A 56 -5.50 -21.21 5.81
C LYS A 56 -5.22 -19.74 6.11
N PRO A 57 -4.22 -19.40 6.94
CA PRO A 57 -3.70 -18.04 6.99
C PRO A 57 -3.39 -17.57 5.57
N THR A 58 -3.78 -16.36 5.23
CA THR A 58 -3.73 -15.89 3.83
C THR A 58 -3.00 -14.56 3.73
N LEU A 59 -2.05 -14.49 2.81
CA LEU A 59 -1.39 -13.26 2.39
C LEU A 59 -2.00 -12.81 1.05
N VAL A 60 -2.57 -11.61 1.01
CA VAL A 60 -3.08 -10.98 -0.23
C VAL A 60 -2.14 -9.84 -0.61
N ILE A 61 -1.50 -9.93 -1.77
CA ILE A 61 -0.59 -8.88 -2.25
C ILE A 61 -1.26 -8.07 -3.36
N ALA A 62 -1.25 -6.74 -3.19
CA ALA A 62 -1.69 -5.76 -4.19
C ALA A 62 -0.51 -4.87 -4.62
N HIS A 63 -0.53 -4.36 -5.84
CA HIS A 63 0.58 -3.59 -6.40
C HIS A 63 0.73 -2.16 -5.82
N ASN A 64 -0.27 -1.62 -5.12
CA ASN A 64 -0.18 -0.31 -4.47
C ASN A 64 -0.95 -0.24 -3.14
N LYS A 65 -0.67 0.79 -2.33
CA LYS A 65 -1.28 1.00 -1.01
C LYS A 65 -2.80 1.19 -1.07
N THR A 66 -3.30 1.94 -2.05
CA THR A 66 -4.73 2.26 -2.18
C THR A 66 -5.56 1.02 -2.49
N LEU A 67 -5.11 0.20 -3.44
CA LEU A 67 -5.77 -1.07 -3.75
C LEU A 67 -5.72 -2.03 -2.56
N ALA A 68 -4.57 -2.11 -1.87
CA ALA A 68 -4.44 -2.91 -0.67
C ALA A 68 -5.41 -2.45 0.44
N ALA A 69 -5.59 -1.13 0.64
CA ALA A 69 -6.54 -0.59 1.61
C ALA A 69 -7.99 -0.92 1.23
N GLN A 70 -8.34 -0.82 -0.04
CA GLN A 70 -9.66 -1.20 -0.54
C GLN A 70 -9.94 -2.70 -0.29
N LEU A 71 -9.00 -3.58 -0.66
CA LEU A 71 -9.13 -5.02 -0.44
C LEU A 71 -9.23 -5.37 1.05
N ALA A 72 -8.41 -4.73 1.90
CA ALA A 72 -8.47 -4.92 3.35
C ALA A 72 -9.85 -4.53 3.90
N SER A 73 -10.40 -3.40 3.46
CA SER A 73 -11.73 -2.94 3.86
C SER A 73 -12.84 -3.91 3.39
N GLU A 74 -12.78 -4.37 2.14
CA GLU A 74 -13.73 -5.34 1.60
C GLU A 74 -13.66 -6.67 2.36
N LEU A 75 -12.45 -7.21 2.58
CA LEU A 75 -12.25 -8.44 3.34
C LEU A 75 -12.65 -8.30 4.81
N LYS A 76 -12.38 -7.15 5.44
CA LYS A 76 -12.84 -6.87 6.81
C LYS A 76 -14.37 -6.86 6.93
N ALA A 77 -15.06 -6.38 5.89
CA ALA A 77 -16.52 -6.42 5.85
C ALA A 77 -17.06 -7.86 5.71
N PHE A 78 -16.33 -8.74 4.98
CA PHE A 78 -16.69 -10.16 4.89
C PHE A 78 -16.29 -10.97 6.14
N PHE A 79 -15.22 -10.58 6.83
CA PHE A 79 -14.69 -11.28 7.99
C PHE A 79 -14.58 -10.35 9.22
N PRO A 80 -15.72 -9.86 9.74
CA PRO A 80 -15.70 -8.88 10.84
C PRO A 80 -15.13 -9.43 12.16
N ASP A 81 -15.21 -10.75 12.37
CA ASP A 81 -14.77 -11.42 13.59
C ASP A 81 -13.35 -12.02 13.50
N ASN A 82 -12.78 -12.03 12.30
CA ASN A 82 -11.44 -12.57 12.04
C ASN A 82 -10.38 -11.47 11.97
N ALA A 83 -9.11 -11.84 12.07
CA ALA A 83 -8.01 -10.88 11.95
C ALA A 83 -7.78 -10.56 10.46
N VAL A 84 -8.29 -9.42 10.01
CA VAL A 84 -7.98 -8.85 8.70
C VAL A 84 -7.09 -7.65 8.92
N GLU A 85 -5.82 -7.82 8.56
CA GLU A 85 -4.74 -6.89 8.85
C GLU A 85 -4.22 -6.21 7.59
N TYR A 86 -3.56 -5.06 7.78
CA TYR A 86 -3.05 -4.24 6.68
C TYR A 86 -1.55 -4.01 6.83
N PHE A 87 -0.76 -4.38 5.80
CA PHE A 87 0.68 -4.32 5.85
C PHE A 87 1.26 -3.65 4.59
N VAL A 88 1.56 -2.37 4.68
CA VAL A 88 2.16 -1.61 3.57
C VAL A 88 3.41 -0.85 4.05
N SER A 89 4.09 -0.14 3.16
CA SER A 89 5.19 0.73 3.57
C SER A 89 4.69 1.82 4.51
N TYR A 90 5.32 1.96 5.69
CA TYR A 90 4.95 2.92 6.71
C TYR A 90 5.51 4.34 6.48
N TYR A 91 6.20 4.56 5.35
CA TYR A 91 6.69 5.88 5.00
C TYR A 91 5.61 6.70 4.30
N ASP A 92 5.33 7.89 4.82
CA ASP A 92 4.53 8.92 4.14
C ASP A 92 5.34 9.56 3.04
N TYR A 93 6.57 9.89 3.36
CA TYR A 93 7.59 10.36 2.44
C TYR A 93 8.82 9.47 2.59
N TYR A 94 9.39 9.05 1.48
CA TYR A 94 10.60 8.26 1.47
C TYR A 94 11.53 8.72 0.35
N GLN A 95 12.61 9.39 0.73
CA GLN A 95 13.76 9.64 -0.12
C GLN A 95 14.86 8.69 0.29
N PRO A 96 15.15 7.66 -0.50
CA PRO A 96 16.23 6.74 -0.18
C PRO A 96 17.58 7.45 -0.21
N GLU A 97 18.48 7.02 0.66
CA GLU A 97 19.89 7.41 0.60
C GLU A 97 20.47 7.08 -0.78
N ALA A 98 21.13 8.03 -1.41
CA ALA A 98 21.73 7.84 -2.73
C ALA A 98 22.96 8.71 -2.91
N TYR A 99 23.86 8.30 -3.80
CA TYR A 99 24.99 9.10 -4.22
C TYR A 99 25.04 9.22 -5.74
N ILE A 100 25.27 10.44 -6.22
CA ILE A 100 25.37 10.77 -7.65
C ILE A 100 26.80 11.19 -7.95
N PRO A 101 27.66 10.29 -8.48
CA PRO A 101 29.07 10.56 -8.68
C PRO A 101 29.35 11.75 -9.61
N GLN A 102 28.51 11.96 -10.66
CA GLN A 102 28.71 13.02 -11.65
C GLN A 102 28.66 14.42 -11.07
N SER A 103 27.91 14.63 -9.99
CA SER A 103 27.74 15.92 -9.31
C SER A 103 28.33 15.93 -7.91
N ASP A 104 29.00 14.85 -7.48
CA ASP A 104 29.46 14.63 -6.09
C ASP A 104 28.37 14.98 -5.07
N THR A 105 27.16 14.52 -5.33
CA THR A 105 25.99 14.84 -4.51
C THR A 105 25.57 13.63 -3.70
N TYR A 106 25.70 13.72 -2.38
CA TYR A 106 25.13 12.78 -1.45
C TYR A 106 23.72 13.23 -1.06
N ILE A 107 22.77 12.35 -1.24
CA ILE A 107 21.38 12.52 -0.84
C ILE A 107 21.19 11.71 0.43
N GLU A 108 21.00 12.39 1.54
CA GLU A 108 20.72 11.75 2.81
C GLU A 108 19.33 11.10 2.79
N LYS A 109 19.18 9.97 3.49
CA LYS A 109 17.88 9.36 3.71
C LYS A 109 16.97 10.37 4.42
N ASP A 110 15.87 10.73 3.79
CA ASP A 110 14.81 11.55 4.38
C ASP A 110 13.51 10.75 4.35
N ALA A 111 12.91 10.55 5.52
CA ALA A 111 11.70 9.74 5.63
C ALA A 111 10.84 10.25 6.79
N SER A 112 9.55 10.34 6.55
CA SER A 112 8.55 10.50 7.59
C SER A 112 7.78 9.19 7.77
N ILE A 113 7.67 8.75 9.02
CA ILE A 113 6.95 7.52 9.38
C ILE A 113 5.51 7.90 9.70
N ASN A 114 4.57 7.11 9.17
CA ASN A 114 3.17 7.18 9.54
C ASN A 114 2.92 6.23 10.71
N ASP A 115 2.65 6.79 11.87
CA ASP A 115 2.44 6.04 13.10
C ASP A 115 1.24 5.09 13.03
N GLU A 116 0.19 5.47 12.32
CA GLU A 116 -0.99 4.61 12.14
C GLU A 116 -0.68 3.38 11.25
N ILE A 117 0.09 3.58 10.17
CA ILE A 117 0.52 2.45 9.32
C ILE A 117 1.51 1.57 10.08
N ASP A 118 2.42 2.15 10.85
CA ASP A 118 3.37 1.40 11.66
C ASP A 118 2.65 0.54 12.71
N LYS A 119 1.66 1.10 13.41
CA LYS A 119 0.75 0.35 14.28
C LYS A 119 0.09 -0.84 13.58
N LEU A 120 -0.47 -0.62 12.39
CA LEU A 120 -1.12 -1.70 11.63
C LEU A 120 -0.14 -2.80 11.21
N ARG A 121 1.13 -2.47 10.94
CA ARG A 121 2.18 -3.44 10.67
C ARG A 121 2.50 -4.31 11.90
N HIS A 122 2.60 -3.69 13.08
CA HIS A 122 2.80 -4.42 14.33
C HIS A 122 1.59 -5.31 14.65
N SER A 123 0.36 -4.81 14.45
CA SER A 123 -0.86 -5.61 14.57
C SER A 123 -0.84 -6.83 13.65
N ALA A 124 -0.41 -6.67 12.40
CA ALA A 124 -0.35 -7.76 11.43
C ALA A 124 0.66 -8.85 11.83
N THR A 125 1.86 -8.46 12.28
CA THR A 125 2.89 -9.43 12.68
C THR A 125 2.53 -10.15 13.99
N SER A 126 1.99 -9.45 15.00
CA SER A 126 1.54 -10.08 16.24
C SER A 126 0.37 -11.05 16.00
N ALA A 127 -0.59 -10.69 15.15
CA ALA A 127 -1.73 -11.55 14.82
C ALA A 127 -1.29 -12.92 14.25
N LEU A 128 -0.21 -12.97 13.46
CA LEU A 128 0.31 -14.23 12.92
C LEU A 128 0.84 -15.20 13.99
N PHE A 129 1.34 -14.67 15.11
CA PHE A 129 1.79 -15.50 16.24
C PHE A 129 0.65 -15.92 17.18
N GLU A 130 -0.40 -15.10 17.25
CA GLU A 130 -1.51 -15.32 18.19
C GLU A 130 -2.65 -16.14 17.60
N ARG A 131 -2.86 -16.09 16.27
CA ARG A 131 -4.06 -16.61 15.61
C ARG A 131 -3.72 -17.36 14.32
N ARG A 132 -4.65 -18.24 13.91
CA ARG A 132 -4.58 -18.95 12.62
C ARG A 132 -5.58 -18.38 11.59
N ASP A 133 -6.61 -17.68 12.03
CA ASP A 133 -7.65 -17.07 11.20
C ASP A 133 -7.25 -15.64 10.79
N VAL A 134 -6.09 -15.52 10.15
CA VAL A 134 -5.46 -14.24 9.79
C VAL A 134 -5.44 -14.07 8.27
N ILE A 135 -5.89 -12.91 7.82
CA ILE A 135 -5.76 -12.42 6.44
C ILE A 135 -4.92 -11.14 6.49
N ILE A 136 -3.75 -11.13 5.88
CA ILE A 136 -2.96 -9.90 5.74
C ILE A 136 -3.07 -9.41 4.31
N VAL A 137 -3.53 -8.18 4.14
CA VAL A 137 -3.51 -7.49 2.84
C VAL A 137 -2.30 -6.57 2.80
N ALA A 138 -1.38 -6.85 1.90
CA ALA A 138 -0.10 -6.16 1.81
C ALA A 138 0.13 -5.51 0.44
N SER A 139 0.96 -4.46 0.42
CA SER A 139 1.57 -4.01 -0.84
C SER A 139 2.85 -4.81 -1.10
N VAL A 140 3.47 -4.62 -2.27
CA VAL A 140 4.74 -5.26 -2.63
C VAL A 140 5.86 -4.99 -1.61
N SER A 141 5.70 -4.00 -0.72
CA SER A 141 6.64 -3.77 0.39
C SER A 141 6.80 -4.96 1.35
N CYS A 142 5.91 -5.94 1.33
CA CYS A 142 6.00 -7.15 2.14
C CYS A 142 7.21 -8.06 1.80
N ILE A 143 7.84 -7.87 0.63
CA ILE A 143 9.06 -8.60 0.26
C ILE A 143 10.36 -7.92 0.72
N TYR A 144 10.27 -6.75 1.36
CA TYR A 144 11.42 -6.08 1.97
C TYR A 144 11.77 -6.67 3.33
N GLY A 145 13.05 -6.52 3.71
CA GLY A 145 13.59 -7.03 4.95
C GLY A 145 12.81 -6.56 6.19
N LEU A 146 12.56 -7.51 7.08
CA LEU A 146 12.11 -7.34 8.46
C LEU A 146 13.13 -8.00 9.40
N GLY A 147 12.94 -7.82 10.71
CA GLY A 147 13.65 -8.61 11.72
C GLY A 147 13.37 -10.12 11.58
N ALA A 148 14.22 -10.94 12.16
CA ALA A 148 14.01 -12.39 12.18
C ALA A 148 12.75 -12.75 12.99
N PRO A 149 11.81 -13.55 12.43
CA PRO A 149 10.57 -13.90 13.13
C PRO A 149 10.81 -14.56 14.48
N GLN A 150 11.82 -15.45 14.56
CA GLN A 150 12.16 -16.15 15.78
C GLN A 150 12.64 -15.18 16.88
N GLU A 151 13.53 -14.24 16.55
CA GLU A 151 13.99 -13.21 17.51
C GLU A 151 12.83 -12.36 17.98
N TYR A 152 11.95 -11.94 17.07
CA TYR A 152 10.77 -11.14 17.40
C TYR A 152 9.85 -11.89 18.38
N TYR A 153 9.65 -13.21 18.17
CA TYR A 153 8.83 -14.04 19.05
C TYR A 153 9.52 -14.32 20.41
N ASP A 154 10.82 -14.61 20.41
CA ASP A 154 11.58 -14.92 21.64
C ASP A 154 11.70 -13.70 22.57
N MET A 155 11.55 -12.50 22.02
CA MET A 155 11.58 -11.25 22.78
C MET A 155 10.23 -10.89 23.40
N VAL A 156 9.13 -11.61 23.12
CA VAL A 156 7.79 -11.35 23.68
C VAL A 156 7.82 -11.41 25.20
N LEU A 157 7.24 -10.41 25.88
CA LEU A 157 6.94 -10.45 27.30
C LEU A 157 5.59 -11.14 27.52
N SER A 158 5.62 -12.37 28.02
CA SER A 158 4.44 -13.18 28.32
C SER A 158 4.19 -13.19 29.83
N LEU A 159 3.01 -12.73 30.26
CA LEU A 159 2.60 -12.67 31.66
C LEU A 159 1.28 -13.40 31.88
N ARG A 160 1.15 -14.04 33.05
CA ARG A 160 -0.07 -14.73 33.45
C ARG A 160 -0.47 -14.34 34.88
N THR A 161 -1.76 -14.23 35.14
CA THR A 161 -2.28 -14.06 36.50
C THR A 161 -1.80 -15.19 37.40
N GLY A 162 -1.31 -14.86 38.61
CA GLY A 162 -0.70 -15.79 39.55
C GLY A 162 0.79 -16.13 39.26
N GLN A 163 1.39 -15.52 38.27
CA GLN A 163 2.81 -15.71 37.97
C GLN A 163 3.69 -14.96 38.95
N ILE A 164 4.67 -15.65 39.51
CA ILE A 164 5.68 -15.05 40.39
C ILE A 164 6.82 -14.53 39.52
N ILE A 165 7.01 -13.22 39.50
CA ILE A 165 8.02 -12.52 38.73
C ILE A 165 8.37 -11.18 39.34
N ASP A 166 9.66 -10.89 39.53
CA ASP A 166 10.10 -9.58 40.01
C ASP A 166 9.63 -8.43 39.08
N ARG A 167 9.01 -7.42 39.66
CA ARG A 167 8.57 -6.21 38.96
C ARG A 167 9.70 -5.58 38.14
N GLN A 168 10.91 -5.52 38.65
CA GLN A 168 12.05 -4.96 37.93
C GLN A 168 12.44 -5.80 36.71
N ALA A 169 12.19 -7.10 36.73
CA ALA A 169 12.40 -7.96 35.58
C ALA A 169 11.39 -7.63 34.46
N ILE A 170 10.13 -7.35 34.79
CA ILE A 170 9.12 -6.89 33.82
C ILE A 170 9.56 -5.55 33.20
N LEU A 171 9.96 -4.57 34.02
CA LEU A 171 10.38 -3.26 33.52
C LEU A 171 11.63 -3.32 32.64
N ARG A 172 12.62 -4.13 33.03
CA ARG A 172 13.82 -4.38 32.20
C ARG A 172 13.44 -5.02 30.88
N LYS A 173 12.53 -6.00 30.88
CA LYS A 173 12.06 -6.66 29.65
C LYS A 173 11.31 -5.69 28.72
N LEU A 174 10.48 -4.79 29.26
CA LEU A 174 9.82 -3.75 28.45
C LEU A 174 10.84 -2.83 27.75
N VAL A 175 11.88 -2.39 28.45
CA VAL A 175 12.96 -1.60 27.83
C VAL A 175 13.74 -2.42 26.79
N GLU A 176 14.04 -3.68 27.09
CA GLU A 176 14.74 -4.59 26.16
C GLU A 176 13.97 -4.76 24.83
N ILE A 177 12.63 -4.82 24.91
CA ILE A 177 11.76 -4.92 23.73
C ILE A 177 11.37 -3.55 23.13
N GLN A 178 12.16 -2.51 23.43
CA GLN A 178 12.10 -1.17 22.85
C GLN A 178 10.85 -0.34 23.24
N TYR A 179 10.32 -0.55 24.48
CA TYR A 179 9.32 0.35 25.04
C TYR A 179 10.01 1.45 25.85
N ASP A 180 9.56 2.67 25.65
CA ASP A 180 10.04 3.82 26.42
C ASP A 180 9.23 4.01 27.70
N ARG A 181 9.91 4.28 28.84
CA ARG A 181 9.21 4.67 30.03
C ARG A 181 8.78 6.13 29.93
N ASN A 182 7.48 6.39 29.96
CA ASN A 182 6.96 7.73 29.95
C ASN A 182 5.73 7.84 30.87
N ASP A 183 5.95 8.42 32.07
CA ASP A 183 4.90 8.56 33.08
C ASP A 183 3.96 9.76 32.80
N ILE A 184 4.30 10.64 31.84
CA ILE A 184 3.58 11.88 31.50
C ILE A 184 2.84 11.72 30.16
N ALA A 185 3.56 11.46 29.07
CA ALA A 185 2.99 11.27 27.74
C ALA A 185 2.81 9.77 27.48
N PHE A 186 1.66 9.24 27.86
CA PHE A 186 1.33 7.82 27.71
C PHE A 186 0.75 7.57 26.33
N GLN A 187 1.57 7.00 25.46
CA GLN A 187 1.27 6.76 24.04
C GLN A 187 1.77 5.39 23.59
N ARG A 188 1.47 5.00 22.36
CA ARG A 188 1.89 3.74 21.75
C ARG A 188 3.40 3.49 21.92
N GLY A 189 3.77 2.26 22.28
CA GLY A 189 5.17 1.88 22.52
C GLY A 189 5.79 2.49 23.78
N THR A 190 4.95 3.01 24.72
CA THR A 190 5.42 3.49 26.03
C THR A 190 4.77 2.73 27.16
N PHE A 191 5.47 2.68 28.28
CA PHE A 191 4.91 2.18 29.54
C PHE A 191 5.07 3.20 30.66
N ARG A 192 4.20 3.12 31.67
CA ARG A 192 4.28 3.92 32.89
C ARG A 192 4.12 3.05 34.13
N VAL A 193 4.64 3.54 35.25
CA VAL A 193 4.64 2.79 36.52
C VAL A 193 4.10 3.68 37.64
N ARG A 194 3.08 3.22 38.36
CA ARG A 194 2.52 3.90 39.48
C ARG A 194 2.35 2.92 40.66
N GLY A 195 3.29 2.93 41.61
CA GLY A 195 3.33 1.95 42.69
C GLY A 195 3.50 0.53 42.16
N ASP A 196 2.57 -0.34 42.44
CA ASP A 196 2.57 -1.75 42.03
C ASP A 196 1.79 -1.99 40.73
N VAL A 197 1.44 -0.90 40.01
CA VAL A 197 0.75 -0.96 38.73
C VAL A 197 1.66 -0.56 37.61
N ILE A 198 1.76 -1.44 36.62
CA ILE A 198 2.45 -1.20 35.34
C ILE A 198 1.39 -1.09 34.25
N GLU A 199 1.45 -0.04 33.46
CA GLU A 199 0.56 0.12 32.30
C GLU A 199 1.42 0.31 31.07
N ASP A 200 1.09 -0.39 29.97
CA ASP A 200 1.72 -0.22 28.67
C ASP A 200 0.68 -0.10 27.54
N ILE A 201 1.03 0.65 26.50
CA ILE A 201 0.26 0.66 25.24
C ILE A 201 1.04 -0.14 24.21
N PRO A 202 0.59 -1.39 23.91
CA PRO A 202 1.26 -2.24 22.96
C PRO A 202 1.43 -1.59 21.58
N ALA A 203 2.50 -1.93 20.87
CA ALA A 203 2.84 -1.33 19.58
C ALA A 203 1.74 -1.45 18.50
N GLY A 204 0.85 -2.43 18.61
CA GLY A 204 -0.30 -2.64 17.72
C GLY A 204 -1.59 -1.90 18.14
N TYR A 205 -1.58 -1.11 19.24
CA TYR A 205 -2.78 -0.45 19.78
C TYR A 205 -2.56 1.06 19.97
N ASN A 206 -3.65 1.84 20.00
CA ASN A 206 -3.65 3.26 20.35
C ASN A 206 -4.68 3.58 21.46
N GLU A 207 -5.84 2.92 21.41
CA GLU A 207 -7.00 3.23 22.25
C GLU A 207 -7.06 2.35 23.51
N LYS A 208 -6.25 1.29 23.54
CA LYS A 208 -6.25 0.31 24.61
C LYS A 208 -4.87 0.16 25.21
N ALA A 209 -4.83 0.04 26.54
CA ALA A 209 -3.61 -0.28 27.27
C ALA A 209 -3.80 -1.57 28.08
N VAL A 210 -2.70 -2.20 28.37
CA VAL A 210 -2.60 -3.33 29.29
C VAL A 210 -2.19 -2.78 30.65
N ARG A 211 -2.99 -3.06 31.68
CA ARG A 211 -2.66 -2.76 33.07
C ARG A 211 -2.35 -4.05 33.79
N ILE A 212 -1.15 -4.14 34.34
CA ILE A 212 -0.64 -5.24 35.15
C ILE A 212 -0.60 -4.77 36.60
N GLU A 213 -1.39 -5.38 37.45
CA GLU A 213 -1.43 -5.08 38.90
C GLU A 213 -0.62 -6.18 39.59
N MET A 214 0.39 -5.74 40.35
CA MET A 214 1.27 -6.62 41.13
C MET A 214 0.86 -6.62 42.59
N PHE A 215 1.02 -7.78 43.23
CA PHE A 215 0.99 -7.90 44.68
C PHE A 215 2.32 -8.52 45.13
N ASP A 216 3.22 -7.71 45.65
CA ASP A 216 4.63 -8.09 45.87
C ASP A 216 5.27 -8.56 44.56
N ASP A 217 5.77 -9.79 44.46
CA ASP A 217 6.35 -10.39 43.26
C ASP A 217 5.35 -11.27 42.47
N GLU A 218 4.04 -11.15 42.72
CA GLU A 218 3.00 -11.90 42.01
C GLU A 218 2.17 -10.99 41.12
N VAL A 219 1.90 -11.44 39.87
CA VAL A 219 0.93 -10.78 38.99
C VAL A 219 -0.49 -11.08 39.47
N ASP A 220 -1.10 -10.14 40.22
CA ASP A 220 -2.45 -10.30 40.77
C ASP A 220 -3.52 -10.24 39.67
N ARG A 221 -3.50 -9.18 38.83
CA ARG A 221 -4.49 -8.99 37.78
C ARG A 221 -3.86 -8.43 36.49
N ILE A 222 -4.45 -8.84 35.39
CA ILE A 222 -4.14 -8.30 34.04
C ILE A 222 -5.44 -7.75 33.47
N LEU A 223 -5.48 -6.45 33.16
CA LEU A 223 -6.65 -5.73 32.70
C LEU A 223 -6.37 -5.07 31.36
N GLU A 224 -7.35 -5.11 30.47
CA GLU A 224 -7.38 -4.28 29.27
C GLU A 224 -8.19 -3.02 29.61
N ILE A 225 -7.62 -1.85 29.42
CA ILE A 225 -8.24 -0.57 29.76
C ILE A 225 -8.30 0.35 28.55
N ASP A 226 -9.30 1.22 28.53
CA ASP A 226 -9.35 2.35 27.61
C ASP A 226 -8.32 3.42 28.04
N VAL A 227 -7.48 3.87 27.11
CA VAL A 227 -6.36 4.80 27.40
C VAL A 227 -6.86 6.16 27.87
N LEU A 228 -7.98 6.63 27.30
CA LEU A 228 -8.51 7.97 27.57
C LEU A 228 -9.28 8.02 28.88
N THR A 229 -10.18 7.05 29.10
CA THR A 229 -11.10 7.05 30.27
C THR A 229 -10.53 6.27 31.45
N GLY A 230 -9.60 5.35 31.23
CA GLY A 230 -9.10 4.40 32.23
C GLY A 230 -10.10 3.29 32.57
N GLU A 231 -11.22 3.21 31.87
CA GLU A 231 -12.25 2.20 32.09
C GLU A 231 -11.74 0.80 31.79
N VAL A 232 -12.07 -0.19 32.62
CA VAL A 232 -11.71 -1.59 32.42
C VAL A 232 -12.61 -2.18 31.35
N LEU A 233 -12.02 -2.53 30.20
CA LEU A 233 -12.72 -3.13 29.07
C LEU A 233 -12.83 -4.65 29.21
N ALA A 234 -11.77 -5.29 29.74
CA ALA A 234 -11.73 -6.72 29.96
C ALA A 234 -10.72 -7.10 31.05
N GLN A 235 -10.95 -8.22 31.73
CA GLN A 235 -9.94 -8.89 32.53
C GLN A 235 -9.37 -10.06 31.75
N ARG A 236 -8.03 -10.22 31.76
CA ARG A 236 -7.31 -11.25 31.06
C ARG A 236 -6.61 -12.16 32.07
N THR A 237 -6.47 -13.44 31.72
CA THR A 237 -5.66 -14.38 32.49
C THR A 237 -4.23 -14.47 31.97
N HIS A 238 -4.00 -13.95 30.76
CA HIS A 238 -2.71 -13.98 30.08
C HIS A 238 -2.62 -12.77 29.14
N VAL A 239 -1.42 -12.22 28.98
CA VAL A 239 -1.07 -11.22 27.98
C VAL A 239 0.28 -11.53 27.35
N ALA A 240 0.40 -11.27 26.06
CA ALA A 240 1.66 -11.27 25.31
C ALA A 240 1.93 -9.85 24.78
N ILE A 241 3.02 -9.23 25.25
CA ILE A 241 3.44 -7.90 24.81
C ILE A 241 4.58 -8.10 23.81
N PHE A 242 4.31 -7.78 22.54
CA PHE A 242 5.26 -7.90 21.45
C PHE A 242 6.20 -6.70 21.39
N PRO A 243 7.43 -6.85 20.84
CA PRO A 243 8.35 -5.74 20.72
C PRO A 243 7.79 -4.52 19.98
N ALA A 244 8.20 -3.33 20.40
CA ALA A 244 7.82 -2.06 19.75
C ALA A 244 8.56 -1.80 18.43
N SER A 245 9.52 -2.64 18.05
CA SER A 245 10.25 -2.60 16.78
C SER A 245 10.36 -3.99 16.16
N HIS A 246 10.28 -4.07 14.82
CA HIS A 246 10.56 -5.32 14.11
C HIS A 246 12.05 -5.70 14.08
N TYR A 247 12.95 -4.74 14.31
CA TYR A 247 14.40 -4.93 14.36
C TYR A 247 14.92 -5.03 15.80
N VAL A 248 14.23 -5.81 16.62
CA VAL A 248 14.68 -6.10 17.98
C VAL A 248 15.62 -7.32 17.97
N THR A 249 16.68 -7.24 18.75
CA THR A 249 17.63 -8.35 18.94
C THR A 249 18.12 -8.38 20.38
N SER A 250 18.53 -9.55 20.87
CA SER A 250 19.10 -9.67 22.22
C SER A 250 20.43 -8.93 22.34
N ARG A 251 20.81 -8.56 23.57
CA ARG A 251 22.09 -7.89 23.86
C ARG A 251 23.27 -8.74 23.37
N GLU A 252 23.22 -10.06 23.56
CA GLU A 252 24.25 -11.00 23.12
C GLU A 252 24.38 -10.99 21.58
N ASN A 253 23.28 -11.02 20.85
CA ASN A 253 23.28 -10.95 19.39
C ASN A 253 23.77 -9.60 18.87
N LEU A 254 23.45 -8.51 19.57
CA LEU A 254 23.93 -7.19 19.22
C LEU A 254 25.44 -7.08 19.38
N GLU A 255 26.00 -7.59 20.50
CA GLU A 255 27.44 -7.62 20.76
C GLU A 255 28.18 -8.43 19.70
N ARG A 256 27.68 -9.62 19.34
CA ARG A 256 28.21 -10.43 18.24
C ARG A 256 28.19 -9.65 16.93
N ALA A 257 27.05 -9.03 16.59
CA ALA A 257 26.92 -8.26 15.35
C ALA A 257 27.89 -7.08 15.28
N MET A 258 28.12 -6.38 16.39
CA MET A 258 29.11 -5.30 16.45
C MET A 258 30.54 -5.79 16.18
N GLU A 259 30.92 -6.98 16.68
CA GLU A 259 32.23 -7.55 16.37
C GLU A 259 32.34 -7.96 14.88
N ASP A 260 31.29 -8.56 14.31
CA ASP A 260 31.25 -8.91 12.89
C ASP A 260 31.33 -7.65 11.99
N ILE A 261 30.69 -6.53 12.39
CA ILE A 261 30.75 -5.24 11.69
C ILE A 261 32.18 -4.68 11.75
N LYS A 262 32.89 -4.76 12.90
CA LYS A 262 34.28 -4.31 13.02
C LYS A 262 35.22 -5.10 12.11
N VAL A 263 35.01 -6.40 11.99
CA VAL A 263 35.79 -7.27 11.08
C VAL A 263 35.57 -6.83 9.63
N GLU A 264 34.31 -6.70 9.22
CA GLU A 264 33.96 -6.24 7.85
C GLU A 264 34.53 -4.84 7.56
N LEU A 265 34.43 -3.91 8.51
CA LEU A 265 34.99 -2.57 8.38
C LEU A 265 36.49 -2.65 8.11
N LYS A 266 37.21 -3.42 8.90
CA LYS A 266 38.69 -3.56 8.75
C LYS A 266 39.02 -4.09 7.35
N GLU A 267 38.40 -5.16 6.91
CA GLU A 267 38.62 -5.75 5.58
C GLU A 267 38.31 -4.72 4.47
N ARG A 268 37.21 -3.96 4.63
CA ARG A 268 36.84 -2.98 3.63
C ARG A 268 37.77 -1.77 3.60
N LEU A 269 38.30 -1.32 4.74
CA LEU A 269 39.28 -0.26 4.80
C LEU A 269 40.60 -0.68 4.15
N GLU A 270 41.07 -1.91 4.38
CA GLU A 270 42.25 -2.47 3.71
C GLU A 270 42.07 -2.43 2.20
N TYR A 271 40.92 -2.92 1.68
CA TYR A 271 40.59 -2.87 0.27
C TYR A 271 40.60 -1.45 -0.31
N LEU A 272 39.97 -0.48 0.37
CA LEU A 272 39.88 0.91 -0.11
C LEU A 272 41.25 1.57 -0.15
N ASN A 273 42.11 1.32 0.86
CA ASN A 273 43.47 1.87 0.93
C ASN A 273 44.37 1.26 -0.16
N GLU A 274 44.29 -0.03 -0.43
CA GLU A 274 45.04 -0.68 -1.53
C GLU A 274 44.67 -0.12 -2.90
N HIS A 275 43.39 0.33 -3.07
CA HIS A 275 42.88 0.93 -4.30
C HIS A 275 43.01 2.46 -4.35
N ASN A 276 43.76 3.08 -3.39
CA ASN A 276 43.96 4.53 -3.27
C ASN A 276 42.66 5.34 -3.11
N LYS A 277 41.62 4.76 -2.53
CA LYS A 277 40.33 5.40 -2.21
C LYS A 277 40.33 5.92 -0.77
N LEU A 278 41.23 6.87 -0.49
CA LEU A 278 41.51 7.37 0.87
C LEU A 278 40.31 8.13 1.46
N LEU A 279 39.63 8.92 0.65
CA LEU A 279 38.45 9.70 1.07
C LEU A 279 37.30 8.79 1.44
N GLU A 280 37.07 7.76 0.62
CA GLU A 280 36.03 6.74 0.84
C GLU A 280 36.34 5.93 2.11
N ALA A 281 37.58 5.59 2.33
CA ALA A 281 38.04 4.89 3.54
C ALA A 281 37.78 5.71 4.80
N GLN A 282 38.18 6.99 4.82
CA GLN A 282 37.96 7.88 5.95
C GLN A 282 36.45 8.07 6.24
N ARG A 283 35.65 8.29 5.20
CA ARG A 283 34.19 8.46 5.32
C ARG A 283 33.52 7.23 5.92
N LEU A 284 33.90 6.06 5.42
CA LEU A 284 33.34 4.78 5.88
C LEU A 284 33.73 4.51 7.34
N GLU A 285 34.98 4.74 7.69
CA GLU A 285 35.48 4.54 9.05
C GLU A 285 34.75 5.42 10.06
N GLN A 286 34.67 6.73 9.79
CA GLN A 286 33.96 7.67 10.66
C GLN A 286 32.50 7.29 10.86
N ARG A 287 31.81 6.98 9.78
CA ARG A 287 30.38 6.62 9.84
C ARG A 287 30.14 5.33 10.60
N THR A 288 30.89 4.29 10.29
CA THR A 288 30.68 2.98 10.91
C THR A 288 31.05 2.98 12.39
N ASN A 289 32.13 3.67 12.80
CA ASN A 289 32.47 3.80 14.20
C ASN A 289 31.43 4.57 15.00
N TYR A 290 30.87 5.65 14.44
CA TYR A 290 29.77 6.38 15.05
C TYR A 290 28.52 5.49 15.21
N ASP A 291 28.15 4.71 14.18
CA ASP A 291 27.01 3.80 14.25
C ASP A 291 27.23 2.69 15.30
N LEU A 292 28.47 2.17 15.44
CA LEU A 292 28.85 1.20 16.48
C LEU A 292 28.75 1.77 17.89
N GLU A 293 29.19 3.03 18.10
CA GLU A 293 29.07 3.72 19.38
C GLU A 293 27.58 3.90 19.76
N MET A 294 26.75 4.33 18.83
CA MET A 294 25.31 4.47 19.06
C MET A 294 24.65 3.12 19.39
N MET A 295 25.00 2.05 18.68
CA MET A 295 24.51 0.71 18.96
C MET A 295 24.91 0.22 20.37
N ASN A 296 26.15 0.52 20.79
CA ASN A 296 26.64 0.14 22.12
C ASN A 296 25.89 0.86 23.25
N GLU A 297 25.71 2.18 23.13
CA GLU A 297 25.11 3.03 24.16
C GLU A 297 23.58 2.97 24.19
N MET A 298 22.95 2.98 23.02
CA MET A 298 21.50 3.10 22.88
C MET A 298 20.82 1.81 22.44
N GLY A 299 21.57 0.77 22.04
CA GLY A 299 21.02 -0.43 21.41
C GLY A 299 20.54 -0.24 19.98
N TYR A 300 20.71 0.94 19.40
CA TYR A 300 20.15 1.33 18.10
C TYR A 300 21.03 2.41 17.43
N CYS A 301 21.01 2.46 16.09
CA CYS A 301 21.59 3.57 15.33
C CYS A 301 20.71 3.95 14.14
N SER A 302 20.86 5.18 13.63
CA SER A 302 20.15 5.61 12.42
C SER A 302 20.62 4.81 11.19
N GLY A 303 19.70 4.11 10.51
CA GLY A 303 20.02 3.23 9.39
C GLY A 303 20.49 1.83 9.83
N ILE A 304 20.10 1.38 11.02
CA ILE A 304 20.45 0.05 11.57
C ILE A 304 20.09 -1.08 10.60
N GLU A 305 19.09 -0.88 9.74
CA GLU A 305 18.71 -1.83 8.71
C GLU A 305 19.84 -2.18 7.73
N ASN A 306 20.83 -1.30 7.55
CA ASN A 306 22.00 -1.57 6.71
C ASN A 306 22.93 -2.64 7.32
N TYR A 307 22.79 -2.89 8.60
CA TYR A 307 23.52 -3.94 9.34
C TYR A 307 22.66 -5.19 9.59
N SER A 308 21.48 -5.29 8.98
CA SER A 308 20.51 -6.38 9.21
C SER A 308 21.08 -7.78 8.97
N ARG A 309 22.08 -7.92 8.09
CA ARG A 309 22.80 -9.19 7.87
C ARG A 309 23.51 -9.64 9.15
N HIS A 310 24.28 -8.76 9.77
CA HIS A 310 25.02 -9.06 10.99
C HIS A 310 24.09 -9.26 12.19
N LEU A 311 23.09 -8.40 12.34
CA LEU A 311 22.09 -8.52 13.40
C LEU A 311 21.38 -9.89 13.38
N ALA A 312 20.96 -10.33 12.21
CA ALA A 312 20.29 -11.62 12.02
C ALA A 312 21.26 -12.83 11.88
N GLY A 313 22.58 -12.63 11.98
CA GLY A 313 23.57 -13.70 11.83
C GLY A 313 23.57 -14.39 10.47
N ARG A 314 23.12 -13.70 9.40
CA ARG A 314 23.03 -14.25 8.04
C ARG A 314 24.39 -14.20 7.32
N LYS A 315 24.58 -15.13 6.37
CA LYS A 315 25.73 -15.09 5.47
C LYS A 315 25.55 -14.03 4.38
N ALA A 316 26.65 -13.60 3.78
CA ALA A 316 26.60 -12.68 2.65
C ALA A 316 25.80 -13.27 1.48
N GLY A 317 24.87 -12.49 0.93
CA GLY A 317 23.99 -12.90 -0.17
C GLY A 317 22.78 -13.74 0.25
N GLU A 318 22.68 -14.17 1.50
CA GLU A 318 21.52 -14.90 2.00
C GLU A 318 20.26 -14.03 1.99
N ALA A 319 19.10 -14.65 1.66
CA ALA A 319 17.83 -13.96 1.59
C ALA A 319 17.46 -13.27 2.92
N PRO A 320 16.97 -12.03 2.92
CA PRO A 320 16.50 -11.38 4.13
C PRO A 320 15.21 -12.05 4.64
N PHE A 321 14.98 -11.96 5.95
CA PHE A 321 13.68 -12.25 6.51
C PHE A 321 12.69 -11.16 6.10
N THR A 322 11.49 -11.56 5.72
CA THR A 322 10.41 -10.67 5.25
C THR A 322 9.08 -11.05 5.91
N LEU A 323 8.00 -10.34 5.60
CA LEU A 323 6.68 -10.71 6.11
C LEU A 323 6.31 -12.17 5.77
N VAL A 324 6.75 -12.69 4.63
CA VAL A 324 6.47 -14.07 4.22
C VAL A 324 6.98 -15.08 5.25
N ASN A 325 8.11 -14.81 5.90
CA ASN A 325 8.72 -15.69 6.90
C ASN A 325 7.97 -15.67 8.26
N TYR A 326 7.07 -14.71 8.49
CA TYR A 326 6.21 -14.70 9.68
C TYR A 326 4.99 -15.60 9.53
N PHE A 327 4.63 -15.95 8.28
CA PHE A 327 3.53 -16.87 8.02
C PHE A 327 3.91 -18.31 8.35
N PRO A 328 2.95 -19.13 8.80
CA PRO A 328 3.16 -20.56 8.91
C PRO A 328 3.30 -21.20 7.53
N ASP A 329 3.98 -22.32 7.47
CA ASP A 329 4.35 -23.05 6.25
C ASP A 329 3.19 -23.39 5.30
N ASP A 330 1.96 -23.44 5.80
CA ASP A 330 0.76 -23.87 5.06
C ASP A 330 -0.12 -22.70 4.61
N PHE A 331 0.39 -21.47 4.65
CA PHE A 331 -0.38 -20.29 4.24
C PHE A 331 -0.73 -20.32 2.74
N LEU A 332 -1.77 -19.58 2.39
CA LEU A 332 -2.19 -19.34 1.01
C LEU A 332 -1.75 -17.95 0.57
N LEU A 333 -1.07 -17.86 -0.57
CA LEU A 333 -0.78 -16.59 -1.23
C LEU A 333 -1.88 -16.26 -2.23
N VAL A 334 -2.38 -15.04 -2.20
CA VAL A 334 -3.24 -14.46 -3.24
C VAL A 334 -2.55 -13.22 -3.81
N VAL A 335 -2.36 -13.17 -5.12
CA VAL A 335 -1.76 -12.01 -5.79
C VAL A 335 -2.83 -11.34 -6.64
N ASP A 336 -3.29 -10.17 -6.17
CA ASP A 336 -4.30 -9.41 -6.89
C ASP A 336 -3.65 -8.57 -8.00
N GLU A 337 -4.38 -8.39 -9.11
CA GLU A 337 -3.89 -7.78 -10.35
C GLU A 337 -2.49 -8.31 -10.70
N SER A 338 -2.34 -9.63 -10.74
CA SER A 338 -1.06 -10.34 -10.83
C SER A 338 -0.21 -9.93 -12.03
N HIS A 339 -0.85 -9.56 -13.15
CA HIS A 339 -0.18 -9.06 -14.37
C HIS A 339 0.61 -7.75 -14.15
N VAL A 340 0.33 -7.01 -13.07
CA VAL A 340 1.09 -5.82 -12.63
C VAL A 340 1.96 -6.15 -11.41
N THR A 341 1.40 -6.87 -10.44
CA THR A 341 2.03 -7.14 -9.15
C THR A 341 3.29 -8.01 -9.29
N LEU A 342 3.25 -9.08 -10.09
CA LEU A 342 4.40 -9.98 -10.28
C LEU A 342 5.58 -9.29 -11.00
N PRO A 343 5.38 -8.53 -12.11
CA PRO A 343 6.45 -7.74 -12.71
C PRO A 343 7.05 -6.70 -11.74
N GLN A 344 6.24 -6.10 -10.86
CA GLN A 344 6.72 -5.17 -9.85
C GLN A 344 7.62 -5.87 -8.82
N ILE A 345 7.21 -7.03 -8.29
CA ILE A 345 8.03 -7.87 -7.40
C ILE A 345 9.38 -8.18 -8.07
N ARG A 346 9.38 -8.55 -9.35
CA ARG A 346 10.59 -8.87 -10.12
C ARG A 346 11.53 -7.67 -10.28
N ALA A 347 10.99 -6.47 -10.45
CA ALA A 347 11.79 -5.27 -10.71
C ALA A 347 12.43 -4.66 -9.45
N MET A 348 11.87 -4.92 -8.26
CA MET A 348 12.28 -4.26 -7.00
C MET A 348 13.75 -4.48 -6.65
N TYR A 349 14.26 -5.71 -6.79
CA TYR A 349 15.64 -6.05 -6.44
C TYR A 349 16.68 -5.26 -7.24
N ALA A 350 16.51 -5.19 -8.57
CA ALA A 350 17.49 -4.54 -9.44
C ALA A 350 17.64 -3.04 -9.15
N GLY A 351 16.53 -2.35 -8.87
CA GLY A 351 16.55 -0.93 -8.53
C GLY A 351 17.26 -0.64 -7.20
N ASP A 352 17.01 -1.46 -6.17
CA ASP A 352 17.67 -1.33 -4.86
C ASP A 352 19.17 -1.62 -4.97
N ARG A 353 19.55 -2.67 -5.68
CA ARG A 353 20.95 -3.07 -5.90
C ARG A 353 21.76 -1.96 -6.55
N SER A 354 21.28 -1.42 -7.67
CA SER A 354 21.99 -0.36 -8.42
C SER A 354 22.25 0.89 -7.56
N ARG A 355 21.28 1.29 -6.74
CA ARG A 355 21.43 2.42 -5.81
C ARG A 355 22.50 2.15 -4.75
N LYS A 356 22.50 0.97 -4.15
CA LYS A 356 23.46 0.58 -3.10
C LYS A 356 24.89 0.39 -3.61
N GLU A 357 25.05 -0.03 -4.86
CA GLU A 357 26.39 -0.10 -5.49
C GLU A 357 27.10 1.23 -5.39
N MET A 358 26.43 2.33 -5.71
CA MET A 358 27.03 3.67 -5.57
C MET A 358 27.41 4.02 -4.13
N LEU A 359 26.58 3.68 -3.16
CA LEU A 359 26.84 3.94 -1.74
C LEU A 359 28.04 3.15 -1.21
N VAL A 360 28.15 1.87 -1.57
CA VAL A 360 29.23 0.97 -1.12
C VAL A 360 30.56 1.30 -1.82
N GLU A 361 30.53 1.56 -3.13
CA GLU A 361 31.74 1.89 -3.90
C GLU A 361 32.40 3.21 -3.46
N HIS A 362 31.56 4.17 -3.03
CA HIS A 362 32.02 5.50 -2.61
C HIS A 362 32.13 5.67 -1.08
N GLY A 363 32.15 4.57 -0.31
CA GLY A 363 32.45 4.58 1.12
C GLY A 363 31.35 5.17 2.03
N PHE A 364 30.09 5.19 1.59
CA PHE A 364 28.97 5.61 2.43
C PHE A 364 28.40 4.46 3.25
N ARG A 365 28.51 3.22 2.76
CA ARG A 365 28.00 2.01 3.44
C ARG A 365 28.98 0.85 3.29
N LEU A 366 28.94 -0.06 4.27
CA LEU A 366 29.62 -1.35 4.20
C LEU A 366 28.99 -2.27 3.12
N PRO A 367 29.73 -3.26 2.58
CA PRO A 367 29.19 -4.25 1.66
C PRO A 367 27.96 -5.00 2.21
N SER A 368 27.84 -5.22 3.52
CA SER A 368 26.68 -5.83 4.17
C SER A 368 25.37 -5.09 3.91
N ALA A 369 25.41 -3.80 3.57
CA ALA A 369 24.22 -3.04 3.16
C ALA A 369 23.53 -3.61 1.93
N PHE A 370 24.24 -4.36 1.07
CA PHE A 370 23.64 -5.08 -0.05
C PHE A 370 22.61 -6.13 0.39
N ASP A 371 22.75 -6.69 1.59
CA ASP A 371 21.89 -7.74 2.11
C ASP A 371 20.65 -7.22 2.84
N ASN A 372 20.54 -5.89 3.00
CA ASN A 372 19.28 -5.21 3.34
C ASN A 372 18.54 -4.89 2.04
N ARG A 373 17.86 -5.83 1.47
CA ARG A 373 17.28 -5.78 0.14
C ARG A 373 15.90 -6.45 0.09
N PRO A 374 15.08 -6.19 -0.93
CA PRO A 374 13.92 -7.04 -1.19
C PRO A 374 14.38 -8.44 -1.61
N LEU A 375 13.48 -9.41 -1.50
CA LEU A 375 13.68 -10.73 -2.09
C LEU A 375 13.90 -10.61 -3.61
N THR A 376 14.75 -11.45 -4.16
CA THR A 376 14.72 -11.70 -5.60
C THR A 376 13.43 -12.44 -5.94
N PHE A 377 13.05 -12.43 -7.22
CA PHE A 377 11.82 -13.12 -7.64
C PHE A 377 11.87 -14.62 -7.38
N ASP A 378 13.03 -15.24 -7.58
CA ASP A 378 13.23 -16.67 -7.37
C ASP A 378 13.18 -17.00 -5.87
N GLU A 379 13.77 -16.17 -5.00
CA GLU A 379 13.67 -16.34 -3.55
C GLU A 379 12.21 -16.20 -3.08
N PHE A 380 11.49 -15.22 -3.61
CA PHE A 380 10.07 -15.07 -3.31
C PHE A 380 9.27 -16.32 -3.71
N GLN A 381 9.46 -16.81 -4.94
CA GLN A 381 8.77 -18.00 -5.40
C GLN A 381 9.10 -19.25 -4.57
N SER A 382 10.37 -19.42 -4.18
CA SER A 382 10.80 -20.59 -3.40
C SER A 382 10.15 -20.68 -2.02
N GLN A 383 9.69 -19.57 -1.47
CA GLN A 383 8.99 -19.51 -0.17
C GLN A 383 7.48 -19.80 -0.28
N ILE A 384 6.92 -19.81 -1.49
CA ILE A 384 5.49 -19.97 -1.71
C ILE A 384 5.17 -21.44 -2.04
N LYS A 385 4.31 -22.06 -1.26
CA LYS A 385 3.85 -23.45 -1.51
C LYS A 385 2.60 -23.48 -2.37
N GLN A 386 1.67 -22.54 -2.16
CA GLN A 386 0.42 -22.45 -2.89
C GLN A 386 0.03 -20.98 -3.17
N ALA A 387 -0.28 -20.68 -4.41
CA ALA A 387 -0.66 -19.35 -4.85
C ALA A 387 -1.91 -19.35 -5.74
N ILE A 388 -2.74 -18.30 -5.59
CA ILE A 388 -3.82 -17.96 -6.52
C ILE A 388 -3.50 -16.59 -7.10
N TYR A 389 -3.27 -16.52 -8.40
CA TYR A 389 -3.07 -15.30 -9.15
C TYR A 389 -4.41 -14.80 -9.67
N VAL A 390 -4.79 -13.58 -9.34
CA VAL A 390 -6.09 -12.99 -9.70
C VAL A 390 -5.87 -11.88 -10.71
N SER A 391 -6.47 -12.00 -11.89
CA SER A 391 -6.39 -10.97 -12.92
C SER A 391 -7.55 -11.05 -13.92
N ALA A 392 -7.94 -9.91 -14.48
CA ALA A 392 -8.83 -9.86 -15.65
C ALA A 392 -8.07 -10.10 -16.97
N THR A 393 -6.75 -9.93 -16.94
CA THR A 393 -5.84 -10.01 -18.07
C THR A 393 -4.51 -10.65 -17.64
N PRO A 394 -4.50 -11.95 -17.24
CA PRO A 394 -3.26 -12.61 -16.85
C PRO A 394 -2.22 -12.51 -17.96
N ALA A 395 -0.97 -12.24 -17.59
CA ALA A 395 0.13 -12.18 -18.55
C ALA A 395 0.62 -13.60 -18.91
N LYS A 396 1.49 -13.68 -19.91
CA LYS A 396 2.02 -14.96 -20.40
C LYS A 396 2.66 -15.79 -19.29
N TYR A 397 3.39 -15.12 -18.37
CA TYR A 397 4.05 -15.80 -17.26
C TYR A 397 3.05 -16.57 -16.36
N GLU A 398 1.95 -15.93 -15.95
CA GLU A 398 0.95 -16.57 -15.08
C GLU A 398 0.31 -17.77 -15.75
N LEU A 399 0.00 -17.65 -17.05
CA LEU A 399 -0.65 -18.72 -17.82
C LEU A 399 0.29 -19.92 -18.07
N GLU A 400 1.58 -19.67 -18.31
CA GLU A 400 2.58 -20.72 -18.54
C GLU A 400 2.96 -21.49 -17.27
N HIS A 401 2.82 -20.87 -16.08
CA HIS A 401 3.21 -21.48 -14.81
C HIS A 401 2.00 -21.92 -13.96
N ALA A 402 0.78 -21.74 -14.49
CA ALA A 402 -0.43 -22.18 -13.78
C ALA A 402 -0.65 -23.69 -13.93
N ASP A 403 -0.83 -24.38 -12.82
CA ASP A 403 -1.33 -25.75 -12.80
C ASP A 403 -2.81 -25.81 -13.24
N LYS A 404 -3.54 -24.73 -12.99
CA LYS A 404 -4.95 -24.60 -13.34
C LYS A 404 -5.34 -23.14 -13.60
N VAL A 405 -6.12 -22.93 -14.66
CA VAL A 405 -6.77 -21.64 -14.95
C VAL A 405 -8.25 -21.78 -14.76
N VAL A 406 -8.84 -20.93 -13.92
CA VAL A 406 -10.27 -20.91 -13.61
C VAL A 406 -10.86 -19.62 -14.15
N GLU A 407 -11.88 -19.71 -15.01
CA GLU A 407 -12.57 -18.54 -15.57
C GLU A 407 -13.75 -18.10 -14.71
N GLN A 408 -13.87 -16.76 -14.54
CA GLN A 408 -15.01 -16.12 -13.90
C GLN A 408 -15.43 -14.90 -14.73
N ILE A 409 -16.31 -15.10 -15.70
CA ILE A 409 -16.70 -14.09 -16.69
C ILE A 409 -18.08 -13.53 -16.40
N ILE A 410 -19.00 -14.37 -15.93
CA ILE A 410 -20.40 -13.98 -15.69
C ILE A 410 -20.50 -13.04 -14.49
N ARG A 411 -21.08 -11.86 -14.73
CA ARG A 411 -21.42 -10.89 -13.68
C ARG A 411 -22.77 -11.23 -13.10
N PRO A 412 -22.91 -11.36 -11.78
CA PRO A 412 -24.22 -11.57 -11.13
C PRO A 412 -25.26 -10.48 -11.45
N THR A 413 -24.80 -9.26 -11.76
CA THR A 413 -25.64 -8.12 -12.14
C THR A 413 -26.25 -8.22 -13.55
N GLY A 414 -25.79 -9.17 -14.35
CA GLY A 414 -26.19 -9.33 -15.76
C GLY A 414 -25.57 -8.31 -16.72
N LEU A 415 -24.74 -7.39 -16.22
CA LEU A 415 -24.13 -6.34 -17.06
C LEU A 415 -23.20 -6.93 -18.12
N LEU A 416 -23.43 -6.53 -19.37
CA LEU A 416 -22.62 -6.94 -20.51
C LEU A 416 -21.31 -6.16 -20.57
N ASP A 417 -20.29 -6.75 -21.18
CA ASP A 417 -19.14 -5.96 -21.63
C ASP A 417 -19.59 -4.90 -22.64
N PRO A 418 -18.95 -3.71 -22.68
CA PRO A 418 -19.42 -2.61 -23.50
C PRO A 418 -19.30 -2.91 -24.98
N LYS A 419 -20.17 -2.34 -25.79
CA LYS A 419 -20.08 -2.40 -27.23
C LYS A 419 -18.92 -1.54 -27.72
N ILE A 420 -18.06 -2.08 -28.61
CA ILE A 420 -16.92 -1.36 -29.19
C ILE A 420 -17.29 -0.86 -30.58
N GLU A 421 -17.02 0.42 -30.84
CA GLU A 421 -17.17 1.06 -32.13
C GLU A 421 -15.80 1.58 -32.59
N ILE A 422 -15.44 1.33 -33.84
CA ILE A 422 -14.22 1.85 -34.47
C ILE A 422 -14.63 3.00 -35.36
N ARG A 423 -13.99 4.14 -35.18
CA ARG A 423 -14.25 5.35 -35.96
C ARG A 423 -12.91 5.95 -36.50
N PRO A 424 -12.92 6.66 -37.63
CA PRO A 424 -11.70 7.22 -38.22
C PRO A 424 -11.08 8.29 -37.32
N ILE A 425 -9.75 8.42 -37.40
CA ILE A 425 -9.00 9.47 -36.67
C ILE A 425 -9.35 10.87 -37.21
N LYS A 426 -9.58 10.98 -38.53
CA LYS A 426 -9.97 12.26 -39.14
C LYS A 426 -11.31 12.74 -38.59
N GLY A 427 -11.31 13.89 -37.94
CA GLY A 427 -12.50 14.47 -37.30
C GLY A 427 -12.83 13.87 -35.93
N GLN A 428 -11.92 13.10 -35.31
CA GLN A 428 -12.14 12.44 -34.01
C GLN A 428 -12.54 13.40 -32.89
N ILE A 429 -12.05 14.64 -32.88
CA ILE A 429 -12.34 15.60 -31.81
C ILE A 429 -13.76 16.16 -31.92
N ASP A 430 -14.24 16.45 -33.12
CA ASP A 430 -15.61 16.94 -33.33
C ASP A 430 -16.63 15.84 -33.08
N ASP A 431 -16.34 14.63 -33.50
CA ASP A 431 -17.15 13.45 -33.23
C ASP A 431 -17.20 13.17 -31.72
N LEU A 432 -16.04 13.17 -31.05
CA LEU A 432 -15.93 13.00 -29.60
C LEU A 432 -16.77 14.05 -28.84
N LEU A 433 -16.70 15.33 -29.24
CA LEU A 433 -17.49 16.40 -28.62
C LEU A 433 -18.99 16.16 -28.76
N THR A 434 -19.42 15.67 -29.93
CA THR A 434 -20.82 15.30 -30.18
C THR A 434 -21.27 14.16 -29.26
N GLU A 435 -20.44 13.13 -29.09
CA GLU A 435 -20.74 12.00 -28.21
C GLU A 435 -20.72 12.39 -26.73
N ILE A 436 -19.77 13.23 -26.29
CA ILE A 436 -19.73 13.80 -24.93
C ILE A 436 -21.06 14.52 -24.62
N ASN A 437 -21.54 15.38 -25.52
CA ASN A 437 -22.78 16.12 -25.31
C ASN A 437 -24.00 15.21 -25.15
N LYS A 438 -24.08 14.10 -25.90
CA LYS A 438 -25.13 13.08 -25.74
C LYS A 438 -25.10 12.43 -24.36
N VAL A 439 -23.91 12.01 -23.92
CA VAL A 439 -23.69 11.35 -22.61
C VAL A 439 -23.98 12.31 -21.46
N THR A 440 -23.51 13.54 -21.56
CA THR A 440 -23.76 14.57 -20.54
C THR A 440 -25.25 14.91 -20.45
N ALA A 441 -25.98 14.96 -21.58
CA ALA A 441 -27.42 15.17 -21.59
C ALA A 441 -28.20 14.01 -20.92
N ALA A 442 -27.66 12.80 -20.93
CA ALA A 442 -28.19 11.63 -20.21
C ALA A 442 -27.82 11.62 -18.72
N GLY A 443 -27.02 12.57 -18.24
CA GLY A 443 -26.54 12.63 -16.85
C GLY A 443 -25.40 11.66 -16.54
N GLU A 444 -24.79 11.06 -17.55
CA GLU A 444 -23.70 10.09 -17.42
C GLU A 444 -22.33 10.74 -17.64
N ARG A 445 -21.25 9.97 -17.48
CA ARG A 445 -19.85 10.46 -17.51
C ARG A 445 -19.06 9.85 -18.63
N THR A 446 -18.02 10.57 -19.08
CA THR A 446 -17.12 10.14 -20.15
C THR A 446 -15.66 10.08 -19.66
N LEU A 447 -14.96 9.01 -20.03
CA LEU A 447 -13.51 8.92 -19.91
C LEU A 447 -12.86 9.03 -21.29
N VAL A 448 -11.79 9.81 -21.41
CA VAL A 448 -11.03 9.96 -22.67
C VAL A 448 -9.56 9.62 -22.43
N THR A 449 -9.02 8.65 -23.15
CA THR A 449 -7.62 8.28 -23.05
C THR A 449 -6.80 8.82 -24.21
N THR A 450 -5.68 9.48 -23.88
CA THR A 450 -4.71 10.05 -24.84
C THR A 450 -3.36 9.34 -24.73
N LEU A 451 -2.43 9.62 -25.64
CA LEU A 451 -1.08 9.02 -25.64
C LEU A 451 -0.04 9.83 -24.86
N THR A 452 -0.23 11.14 -24.76
CA THR A 452 0.76 12.03 -24.13
C THR A 452 0.10 13.04 -23.21
N LYS A 453 0.88 13.53 -22.21
CA LYS A 453 0.47 14.57 -21.27
C LYS A 453 0.02 15.84 -22.03
N ARG A 454 0.82 16.28 -22.99
CA ARG A 454 0.50 17.46 -23.80
C ARG A 454 -0.83 17.30 -24.55
N MET A 455 -1.07 16.13 -25.16
CA MET A 455 -2.35 15.87 -25.84
C MET A 455 -3.53 15.89 -24.87
N ALA A 456 -3.36 15.41 -23.64
CA ALA A 456 -4.41 15.47 -22.62
C ALA A 456 -4.70 16.91 -22.18
N GLU A 457 -3.67 17.74 -22.02
CA GLU A 457 -3.78 19.16 -21.67
C GLU A 457 -4.46 19.95 -22.79
N ASP A 458 -3.93 19.83 -24.02
CA ASP A 458 -4.47 20.53 -25.22
C ASP A 458 -5.96 20.16 -25.45
N LEU A 459 -6.32 18.89 -25.32
CA LEU A 459 -7.69 18.41 -25.46
C LEU A 459 -8.59 18.95 -24.34
N THR A 460 -8.09 18.98 -23.10
CA THR A 460 -8.85 19.51 -21.96
C THR A 460 -9.16 21.00 -22.16
N ASP A 461 -8.21 21.77 -22.62
CA ASP A 461 -8.39 23.22 -22.86
C ASP A 461 -9.34 23.46 -24.05
N TYR A 462 -9.26 22.65 -25.08
CA TYR A 462 -10.22 22.71 -26.20
C TYR A 462 -11.65 22.40 -25.73
N LEU A 463 -11.85 21.32 -24.98
CA LEU A 463 -13.17 20.94 -24.46
C LEU A 463 -13.73 21.98 -23.48
N LYS A 464 -12.91 22.59 -22.63
CA LYS A 464 -13.32 23.74 -21.79
C LYS A 464 -13.80 24.92 -22.62
N THR A 465 -13.06 25.25 -23.68
CA THR A 465 -13.44 26.34 -24.61
C THR A 465 -14.76 26.04 -25.32
N ALA A 466 -15.03 24.76 -25.61
CA ALA A 466 -16.29 24.30 -26.16
C ALA A 466 -17.45 24.21 -25.12
N GLY A 467 -17.22 24.63 -23.86
CA GLY A 467 -18.25 24.66 -22.81
C GLY A 467 -18.43 23.32 -22.06
N VAL A 468 -17.58 22.35 -22.26
CA VAL A 468 -17.64 21.06 -21.55
C VAL A 468 -17.01 21.18 -20.16
N ARG A 469 -17.68 20.65 -19.13
CA ARG A 469 -17.11 20.52 -17.78
C ARG A 469 -16.13 19.35 -17.77
N VAL A 470 -14.84 19.64 -17.91
CA VAL A 470 -13.78 18.64 -18.08
C VAL A 470 -12.62 18.88 -17.12
N ARG A 471 -12.02 17.80 -16.64
CA ARG A 471 -10.71 17.80 -15.95
C ARG A 471 -9.76 16.81 -16.61
N TYR A 472 -8.45 16.98 -16.40
CA TYR A 472 -7.45 16.00 -16.81
C TYR A 472 -6.74 15.38 -15.61
N LEU A 473 -6.25 14.18 -15.80
CA LEU A 473 -5.52 13.40 -14.81
C LEU A 473 -4.20 12.91 -15.40
N HIS A 474 -3.08 13.15 -14.72
CA HIS A 474 -1.76 12.65 -15.09
C HIS A 474 -0.98 12.08 -13.88
N SER A 475 0.21 11.50 -14.14
CA SER A 475 1.01 10.80 -13.13
C SER A 475 1.56 11.68 -12.01
N GLU A 476 1.69 12.99 -12.25
CA GLU A 476 2.26 13.94 -11.29
C GLU A 476 1.22 14.52 -10.32
N ILE A 477 -0.07 14.22 -10.50
CA ILE A 477 -1.12 14.62 -9.56
C ILE A 477 -1.00 13.76 -8.31
N ALA A 478 -0.95 14.42 -7.14
CA ALA A 478 -0.88 13.75 -5.85
C ALA A 478 -2.07 12.80 -5.64
N THR A 479 -1.84 11.72 -4.91
CA THR A 479 -2.84 10.64 -4.71
C THR A 479 -4.13 11.17 -4.07
N ILE A 480 -4.03 12.11 -3.13
CA ILE A 480 -5.19 12.74 -2.46
C ILE A 480 -6.02 13.56 -3.46
N GLU A 481 -5.35 14.40 -4.27
CA GLU A 481 -6.02 15.21 -5.30
C GLU A 481 -6.67 14.31 -6.36
N ARG A 482 -6.06 13.17 -6.66
CA ARG A 482 -6.61 12.16 -7.57
C ARG A 482 -7.93 11.58 -7.04
N GLY A 483 -8.01 11.24 -5.76
CA GLY A 483 -9.24 10.78 -5.10
C GLY A 483 -10.35 11.84 -5.21
N ALA A 484 -10.05 13.09 -4.87
CA ALA A 484 -10.97 14.19 -4.98
C ALA A 484 -11.48 14.44 -6.42
N ILE A 485 -10.60 14.30 -7.43
CA ILE A 485 -11.00 14.42 -8.85
C ILE A 485 -11.99 13.32 -9.22
N ILE A 486 -11.80 12.11 -8.74
CA ILE A 486 -12.68 10.97 -9.00
C ILE A 486 -14.03 11.17 -8.33
N ASP A 487 -14.06 11.60 -7.07
CA ASP A 487 -15.29 11.90 -6.34
C ASP A 487 -16.06 13.06 -6.98
N ASP A 488 -15.35 14.08 -7.48
CA ASP A 488 -15.93 15.18 -8.23
C ASP A 488 -16.56 14.71 -9.56
N LEU A 489 -15.95 13.75 -10.27
CA LEU A 489 -16.54 13.14 -11.46
C LEU A 489 -17.82 12.37 -11.11
N ARG A 490 -17.78 11.53 -10.08
CA ARG A 490 -18.91 10.73 -9.60
C ARG A 490 -20.07 11.62 -9.15
N SER A 491 -19.80 12.67 -8.39
CA SER A 491 -20.81 13.63 -7.92
C SER A 491 -21.35 14.56 -9.01
N GLY A 492 -20.78 14.55 -10.22
CA GLY A 492 -21.23 15.36 -11.34
C GLY A 492 -20.78 16.80 -11.32
N LYS A 493 -19.76 17.14 -10.56
CA LYS A 493 -19.15 18.49 -10.62
C LYS A 493 -18.53 18.77 -11.98
N PHE A 494 -18.11 17.70 -12.69
CA PHE A 494 -17.71 17.75 -14.09
C PHE A 494 -18.11 16.45 -14.80
N ASP A 495 -18.09 16.40 -16.13
CA ASP A 495 -18.68 15.33 -16.93
C ASP A 495 -17.64 14.47 -17.65
N VAL A 496 -16.46 15.02 -17.90
CA VAL A 496 -15.42 14.39 -18.71
C VAL A 496 -14.09 14.37 -17.97
N LEU A 497 -13.48 13.19 -17.89
CA LEU A 497 -12.12 13.04 -17.39
C LEU A 497 -11.20 12.61 -18.54
N VAL A 498 -10.16 13.41 -18.79
CA VAL A 498 -9.15 13.17 -19.83
C VAL A 498 -7.86 12.73 -19.15
N GLY A 499 -7.13 11.74 -19.73
CA GLY A 499 -5.81 11.38 -19.22
C GLY A 499 -5.09 10.35 -20.07
N ILE A 500 -3.83 10.11 -19.74
CA ILE A 500 -2.98 9.15 -20.47
C ILE A 500 -3.27 7.73 -20.01
N ASN A 501 -3.15 7.50 -18.73
CA ASN A 501 -3.43 6.23 -18.06
C ASN A 501 -4.40 6.50 -16.93
N LEU A 502 -5.66 6.73 -17.30
CA LEU A 502 -6.73 7.05 -16.35
C LEU A 502 -6.98 5.91 -15.36
N LEU A 503 -6.44 4.75 -15.65
CA LEU A 503 -6.98 3.49 -15.19
C LEU A 503 -5.91 2.66 -14.50
N ARG A 504 -5.30 3.25 -13.47
CA ARG A 504 -4.71 2.39 -12.44
C ARG A 504 -5.86 1.60 -11.81
N GLU A 505 -5.60 0.33 -11.55
CA GLU A 505 -6.52 -0.67 -11.04
C GLU A 505 -7.23 -0.16 -9.77
N GLY A 506 -8.44 -0.63 -9.51
CA GLY A 506 -9.20 -0.32 -8.29
C GLY A 506 -10.31 0.74 -8.41
N LEU A 507 -10.47 1.43 -9.55
CA LEU A 507 -11.56 2.41 -9.73
C LEU A 507 -12.88 1.74 -10.13
N ASP A 508 -13.91 2.00 -9.34
CA ASP A 508 -15.29 1.60 -9.59
C ASP A 508 -16.14 2.84 -9.95
N LEU A 509 -16.46 3.01 -11.23
CA LEU A 509 -17.13 4.17 -11.80
C LEU A 509 -18.39 3.77 -12.55
N PRO A 510 -19.47 3.38 -11.86
CA PRO A 510 -20.73 2.97 -12.52
C PRO A 510 -21.41 4.12 -13.27
N GLU A 511 -21.04 5.38 -13.02
CA GLU A 511 -21.55 6.57 -13.69
C GLU A 511 -20.97 6.74 -15.10
N VAL A 512 -19.88 6.03 -15.45
CA VAL A 512 -19.22 6.12 -16.75
C VAL A 512 -19.89 5.21 -17.76
N SER A 513 -20.49 5.79 -18.81
CA SER A 513 -21.11 5.05 -19.92
C SER A 513 -20.32 5.14 -21.22
N LEU A 514 -19.44 6.13 -21.39
CA LEU A 514 -18.62 6.27 -22.57
C LEU A 514 -17.14 6.28 -22.24
N ILE A 515 -16.39 5.46 -22.96
CA ILE A 515 -14.93 5.51 -23.00
C ILE A 515 -14.49 5.81 -24.43
N ALA A 516 -13.70 6.85 -24.61
CA ALA A 516 -13.09 7.20 -25.90
C ALA A 516 -11.57 6.94 -25.84
N ILE A 517 -11.08 6.17 -26.77
CA ILE A 517 -9.66 5.85 -26.93
C ILE A 517 -9.17 6.55 -28.20
N LEU A 518 -8.43 7.65 -28.02
CA LEU A 518 -7.87 8.39 -29.15
C LEU A 518 -6.61 7.70 -29.67
N ASP A 519 -6.39 7.77 -30.99
CA ASP A 519 -5.23 7.16 -31.65
C ASP A 519 -5.01 5.70 -31.21
N ALA A 520 -6.07 4.90 -31.26
CA ALA A 520 -6.04 3.53 -30.77
C ALA A 520 -5.13 2.60 -31.59
N ASP A 521 -4.81 2.96 -32.85
CA ASP A 521 -3.92 2.24 -33.76
C ASP A 521 -2.44 2.55 -33.59
N LYS A 522 -2.06 3.41 -32.64
CA LYS A 522 -0.66 3.70 -32.30
C LYS A 522 -0.15 2.65 -31.32
N GLU A 523 0.41 1.57 -31.86
CA GLU A 523 0.94 0.48 -31.04
C GLU A 523 1.98 0.95 -30.01
N GLY A 524 1.93 0.38 -28.81
CA GLY A 524 2.82 0.68 -27.70
C GLY A 524 2.23 0.21 -26.38
N PHE A 525 2.95 0.42 -25.28
CA PHE A 525 2.54 -0.03 -23.94
C PHE A 525 1.13 0.44 -23.55
N LEU A 526 0.75 1.68 -23.88
CA LEU A 526 -0.57 2.25 -23.57
C LEU A 526 -1.70 1.75 -24.49
N ARG A 527 -1.37 1.05 -25.56
CA ARG A 527 -2.29 0.49 -26.55
C ARG A 527 -2.08 -1.00 -26.76
N SER A 528 -1.50 -1.69 -25.76
CA SER A 528 -1.48 -3.16 -25.71
C SER A 528 -2.88 -3.71 -25.52
N ASP A 529 -3.13 -4.95 -25.90
CA ASP A 529 -4.37 -5.67 -25.66
C ASP A 529 -4.79 -5.64 -24.18
N THR A 530 -3.86 -5.92 -23.27
CA THR A 530 -4.08 -5.83 -21.81
C THR A 530 -4.57 -4.44 -21.41
N SER A 531 -3.87 -3.37 -21.84
CA SER A 531 -4.25 -1.99 -21.52
C SER A 531 -5.63 -1.63 -22.07
N MET A 532 -5.95 -2.08 -23.29
CA MET A 532 -7.26 -1.83 -23.88
C MET A 532 -8.37 -2.59 -23.16
N ILE A 533 -8.22 -3.88 -22.86
CA ILE A 533 -9.21 -4.69 -22.13
C ILE A 533 -9.47 -4.07 -20.74
N GLN A 534 -8.45 -3.63 -20.03
CA GLN A 534 -8.58 -2.93 -18.75
C GLN A 534 -9.38 -1.63 -18.89
N THR A 535 -9.10 -0.86 -19.94
CA THR A 535 -9.81 0.39 -20.24
C THR A 535 -11.27 0.12 -20.58
N ILE A 536 -11.53 -0.78 -21.50
CA ILE A 536 -12.86 -1.21 -21.93
C ILE A 536 -13.69 -1.68 -20.73
N GLY A 537 -13.10 -2.47 -19.85
CA GLY A 537 -13.74 -3.02 -18.67
C GLY A 537 -14.29 -1.98 -17.68
N ARG A 538 -13.85 -0.71 -17.77
CA ARG A 538 -14.38 0.38 -16.90
C ARG A 538 -15.81 0.77 -17.29
N ALA A 539 -16.21 0.68 -18.56
CA ALA A 539 -17.57 0.91 -18.97
C ALA A 539 -18.51 -0.31 -18.76
N ALA A 540 -17.95 -1.45 -18.36
CA ALA A 540 -18.73 -2.68 -18.15
C ALA A 540 -19.58 -2.65 -16.86
N ARG A 541 -19.57 -1.55 -16.10
CA ARG A 541 -20.37 -1.35 -14.89
C ARG A 541 -21.63 -0.51 -15.10
N ASN A 542 -21.79 0.01 -16.30
CA ASN A 542 -22.95 0.78 -16.72
C ASN A 542 -23.73 -0.01 -17.79
N GLU A 543 -25.05 -0.05 -17.68
CA GLU A 543 -25.92 -0.76 -18.64
C GLU A 543 -25.88 -0.13 -20.06
N HIS A 544 -25.55 1.16 -20.15
CA HIS A 544 -25.36 1.89 -21.41
C HIS A 544 -23.89 1.93 -21.85
N GLY A 545 -23.03 1.09 -21.23
CA GLY A 545 -21.59 1.09 -21.45
C GLY A 545 -21.21 0.89 -22.91
N ARG A 546 -20.41 1.82 -23.47
CA ARG A 546 -19.87 1.75 -24.83
C ARG A 546 -18.46 2.31 -24.90
N VAL A 547 -17.72 1.85 -25.90
CA VAL A 547 -16.33 2.28 -26.15
C VAL A 547 -16.21 2.71 -27.59
N ILE A 548 -15.59 3.86 -27.83
CA ILE A 548 -15.23 4.34 -29.17
C ILE A 548 -13.71 4.30 -29.26
N MET A 549 -13.20 3.56 -30.24
CA MET A 549 -11.79 3.54 -30.61
C MET A 549 -11.60 4.34 -31.90
N TYR A 550 -10.85 5.44 -31.82
CA TYR A 550 -10.50 6.21 -32.99
C TYR A 550 -9.22 5.62 -33.60
N ALA A 551 -9.37 5.03 -34.80
CA ALA A 551 -8.30 4.32 -35.49
C ALA A 551 -8.56 4.31 -36.99
N ASP A 552 -7.50 4.46 -37.80
CA ASP A 552 -7.58 4.32 -39.25
C ASP A 552 -7.30 2.87 -39.72
N ARG A 553 -6.73 2.05 -38.84
CA ARG A 553 -6.50 0.62 -39.05
C ARG A 553 -6.70 -0.16 -37.75
N ILE A 554 -7.10 -1.40 -37.86
CA ILE A 554 -7.17 -2.32 -36.72
C ILE A 554 -5.79 -2.97 -36.58
N THR A 555 -5.18 -2.81 -35.38
CA THR A 555 -3.92 -3.48 -35.04
C THR A 555 -4.19 -4.84 -34.41
N ASP A 556 -3.15 -5.69 -34.33
CA ASP A 556 -3.29 -7.02 -33.70
C ASP A 556 -3.72 -6.91 -32.21
N SER A 557 -3.21 -5.90 -31.50
CA SER A 557 -3.61 -5.64 -30.11
C SER A 557 -5.07 -5.19 -29.99
N MET A 558 -5.54 -4.35 -30.91
CA MET A 558 -6.96 -3.97 -30.99
C MET A 558 -7.82 -5.19 -31.28
N GLN A 559 -7.45 -6.02 -32.28
CA GLN A 559 -8.23 -7.21 -32.66
C GLN A 559 -8.39 -8.15 -31.47
N ARG A 560 -7.29 -8.48 -30.76
CA ARG A 560 -7.37 -9.35 -29.57
C ARG A 560 -8.25 -8.76 -28.47
N ALA A 561 -8.20 -7.44 -28.24
CA ALA A 561 -9.05 -6.80 -27.23
C ALA A 561 -10.53 -6.81 -27.64
N ILE A 562 -10.83 -6.62 -28.92
CA ILE A 562 -12.19 -6.68 -29.46
C ILE A 562 -12.73 -8.10 -29.35
N ASP A 563 -12.00 -9.10 -29.84
CA ASP A 563 -12.41 -10.50 -29.84
C ASP A 563 -12.70 -11.01 -28.42
N GLU A 564 -11.83 -10.68 -27.47
CA GLU A 564 -12.03 -11.08 -26.06
C GLU A 564 -13.24 -10.38 -25.44
N THR A 565 -13.45 -9.10 -25.73
CA THR A 565 -14.61 -8.35 -25.22
C THR A 565 -15.91 -8.90 -25.80
N GLU A 566 -15.93 -9.23 -27.09
CA GLU A 566 -17.12 -9.81 -27.73
C GLU A 566 -17.39 -11.22 -27.19
N ARG A 567 -16.37 -12.07 -27.04
CA ARG A 567 -16.49 -13.39 -26.42
C ARG A 567 -17.15 -13.30 -25.03
N ARG A 568 -16.69 -12.36 -24.19
CA ARG A 568 -17.26 -12.15 -22.84
C ARG A 568 -18.69 -11.64 -22.92
N ARG A 569 -18.97 -10.74 -23.85
CA ARG A 569 -20.30 -10.17 -24.07
C ARG A 569 -21.30 -11.25 -24.50
N GLU A 570 -20.95 -12.09 -25.46
CA GLU A 570 -21.79 -13.21 -25.93
C GLU A 570 -22.08 -14.22 -24.82
N LYS A 571 -21.03 -14.61 -24.04
CA LYS A 571 -21.19 -15.54 -22.92
C LYS A 571 -22.16 -14.98 -21.86
N GLN A 572 -22.01 -13.70 -21.50
CA GLN A 572 -22.91 -13.03 -20.55
C GLN A 572 -24.35 -12.91 -21.10
N ALA A 573 -24.51 -12.56 -22.39
CA ALA A 573 -25.83 -12.43 -23.01
C ALA A 573 -26.56 -13.76 -23.06
N ALA A 574 -25.87 -14.86 -23.38
CA ALA A 574 -26.44 -16.21 -23.36
C ALA A 574 -26.89 -16.60 -21.95
N TYR A 575 -26.06 -16.36 -20.95
CA TYR A 575 -26.40 -16.62 -19.54
C TYR A 575 -27.61 -15.80 -19.08
N ASN A 576 -27.67 -14.51 -19.41
CA ASN A 576 -28.80 -13.64 -19.06
C ASN A 576 -30.10 -14.14 -19.67
N LYS A 577 -30.05 -14.58 -20.93
CA LYS A 577 -31.23 -15.13 -21.64
C LYS A 577 -31.72 -16.43 -21.00
N GLU A 578 -30.82 -17.33 -20.65
CA GLU A 578 -31.11 -18.61 -20.01
C GLU A 578 -31.76 -18.43 -18.62
N HIS A 579 -31.26 -17.47 -17.85
CA HIS A 579 -31.69 -17.22 -16.45
C HIS A 579 -32.71 -16.08 -16.32
N GLY A 580 -33.16 -15.47 -17.42
CA GLY A 580 -34.13 -14.36 -17.38
C GLY A 580 -33.62 -13.10 -16.67
N ILE A 581 -32.30 -12.84 -16.69
CA ILE A 581 -31.67 -11.71 -16.00
C ILE A 581 -31.76 -10.48 -16.89
N THR A 582 -32.23 -9.37 -16.33
CA THR A 582 -32.17 -8.04 -16.94
C THR A 582 -30.95 -7.29 -16.38
N PRO A 583 -30.01 -6.84 -17.23
CA PRO A 583 -28.88 -6.07 -16.78
C PRO A 583 -29.30 -4.80 -16.03
N LYS A 584 -28.66 -4.52 -14.90
CA LYS A 584 -28.90 -3.29 -14.13
C LYS A 584 -27.59 -2.72 -13.57
N THR A 585 -27.41 -1.42 -13.73
CA THR A 585 -26.31 -0.70 -13.07
C THR A 585 -26.52 -0.70 -11.56
N VAL A 586 -25.50 -1.11 -10.81
CA VAL A 586 -25.54 -1.15 -9.35
C VAL A 586 -24.69 0.02 -8.82
N TYR A 587 -25.34 0.97 -8.20
CA TYR A 587 -24.68 2.04 -7.45
C TYR A 587 -24.43 1.54 -6.03
N LYS A 588 -23.19 1.31 -5.69
CA LYS A 588 -22.79 1.09 -4.29
C LYS A 588 -22.88 2.42 -3.54
N GLU A 589 -23.69 2.48 -2.48
CA GLU A 589 -23.55 3.58 -1.51
C GLU A 589 -22.08 3.70 -1.12
N GLN A 590 -21.59 4.93 -1.05
CA GLN A 590 -20.25 5.24 -0.51
C GLN A 590 -20.24 4.82 0.97
N ARG A 591 -20.09 3.53 1.24
CA ARG A 591 -19.69 3.11 2.58
C ARG A 591 -18.31 3.70 2.82
N GLN A 592 -18.20 4.35 3.95
CA GLN A 592 -16.97 4.96 4.43
C GLN A 592 -15.81 3.94 4.38
N LEU A 593 -15.21 3.78 3.21
CA LEU A 593 -13.85 3.25 3.00
C LEU A 593 -12.79 4.04 3.81
N ILE A 594 -13.29 4.93 4.66
CA ILE A 594 -12.75 6.22 5.05
C ILE A 594 -11.61 6.09 6.05
N LYS A 595 -11.51 5.03 6.85
CA LYS A 595 -10.40 5.01 7.83
C LYS A 595 -9.11 4.43 7.25
N LEU A 596 -9.14 3.26 6.64
CA LEU A 596 -7.93 2.64 6.05
C LEU A 596 -7.50 3.35 4.76
N THR A 597 -8.45 3.82 3.94
CA THR A 597 -8.14 4.58 2.73
C THR A 597 -7.64 5.98 3.07
N LYS A 598 -8.17 6.66 4.10
CA LYS A 598 -7.58 7.91 4.60
C LYS A 598 -6.16 7.70 5.12
N VAL A 599 -5.91 6.65 5.89
CA VAL A 599 -4.56 6.31 6.36
C VAL A 599 -3.62 5.99 5.18
N ALA A 600 -4.12 5.37 4.10
CA ALA A 600 -3.34 5.13 2.88
C ALA A 600 -3.19 6.37 1.99
N GLU A 601 -4.13 7.32 2.07
CA GLU A 601 -4.18 8.56 1.27
C GLU A 601 -3.51 9.75 1.98
N GLU A 602 -3.49 9.80 3.30
CA GLU A 602 -2.72 10.76 4.11
C GLU A 602 -1.20 10.61 3.94
N THR A 603 -0.75 9.58 3.22
CA THR A 603 0.65 9.38 2.80
C THR A 603 1.12 10.29 1.65
N GLY A 604 0.36 11.29 1.28
CA GLY A 604 0.76 12.32 0.32
C GLY A 604 1.36 13.52 1.05
N ILE A 605 2.65 13.74 0.85
CA ILE A 605 3.45 14.95 1.13
C ILE A 605 2.64 15.98 1.95
N ASP A 606 3.07 16.26 3.15
CA ASP A 606 2.61 17.46 3.87
C ASP A 606 3.04 18.70 3.07
N ASP A 607 2.20 19.04 2.08
CA ASP A 607 2.38 20.14 1.13
C ASP A 607 2.38 21.50 1.86
N TYR A 608 2.11 21.46 3.16
CA TYR A 608 2.10 22.57 4.10
C TYR A 608 3.31 22.58 5.05
N SER A 609 4.28 21.66 4.89
CA SER A 609 5.52 21.73 5.66
C SER A 609 6.26 23.04 5.34
N GLU A 610 6.87 23.64 6.35
CA GLU A 610 7.62 24.89 6.21
C GLU A 610 8.65 24.80 5.07
N LYS A 611 9.25 23.61 4.87
CA LYS A 611 10.27 23.32 3.84
C LYS A 611 9.66 23.27 2.42
N ALA A 612 8.46 22.71 2.26
CA ALA A 612 7.73 22.65 1.01
C ALA A 612 7.20 24.06 0.63
N LEU A 613 6.66 24.78 1.61
CA LEU A 613 6.17 26.14 1.43
C LEU A 613 7.29 27.14 1.11
N LYS A 614 8.51 26.94 1.64
CA LYS A 614 9.69 27.78 1.30
C LYS A 614 10.08 27.70 -0.18
N LYS A 615 9.75 26.64 -0.88
CA LYS A 615 10.03 26.46 -2.31
C LYS A 615 9.00 27.14 -3.22
N ARG A 616 7.81 27.49 -2.71
CA ARG A 616 6.73 28.10 -3.48
C ARG A 616 6.92 29.61 -3.70
N SER A 617 6.35 30.13 -4.76
CA SER A 617 6.32 31.56 -5.03
C SER A 617 5.40 32.29 -4.03
N ILE A 618 5.64 33.60 -3.81
CA ILE A 618 4.81 34.44 -2.92
C ILE A 618 3.33 34.37 -3.32
N LYS A 619 3.03 34.41 -4.63
CA LYS A 619 1.66 34.33 -5.14
C LYS A 619 0.97 32.99 -4.83
N GLU A 620 1.70 31.90 -4.87
CA GLU A 620 1.17 30.56 -4.54
C GLU A 620 0.91 30.45 -3.04
N ILE A 621 1.79 30.98 -2.19
CA ILE A 621 1.60 31.00 -0.73
C ILE A 621 0.41 31.89 -0.34
N GLU A 622 0.20 33.06 -0.99
CA GLU A 622 -0.97 33.90 -0.78
C GLU A 622 -2.27 33.19 -1.18
N LYS A 623 -2.29 32.51 -2.32
CA LYS A 623 -3.45 31.75 -2.78
C LYS A 623 -3.80 30.64 -1.80
N LEU A 624 -2.78 29.93 -1.32
CA LEU A 624 -2.90 28.87 -0.34
C LEU A 624 -3.45 29.37 0.99
N ALA A 625 -2.91 30.49 1.51
CA ALA A 625 -3.39 31.09 2.75
C ALA A 625 -4.87 31.49 2.68
N ARG A 626 -5.33 32.05 1.55
CA ARG A 626 -6.74 32.38 1.34
C ARG A 626 -7.64 31.13 1.29
N MET A 627 -7.15 30.06 0.69
CA MET A 627 -7.88 28.78 0.62
C MET A 627 -8.05 28.18 2.01
N LEU A 628 -6.95 28.08 2.78
CA LEU A 628 -6.96 27.58 4.16
C LEU A 628 -7.88 28.39 5.08
N GLU A 629 -7.89 29.73 4.95
CA GLU A 629 -8.75 30.62 5.72
C GLU A 629 -10.24 30.42 5.42
N LYS A 630 -10.57 30.16 4.15
CA LYS A 630 -11.92 29.85 3.72
C LYS A 630 -12.37 28.49 4.26
N GLU A 631 -11.57 27.44 4.08
CA GLU A 631 -11.89 26.10 4.56
C GLU A 631 -12.00 26.04 6.09
N MET A 632 -11.11 26.74 6.82
CA MET A 632 -11.18 26.87 8.28
C MET A 632 -12.51 27.50 8.73
N THR A 633 -12.94 28.56 8.01
CA THR A 633 -14.21 29.25 8.32
C THR A 633 -15.42 28.36 8.02
N GLU A 634 -15.36 27.55 6.95
CA GLU A 634 -16.41 26.59 6.59
C GLU A 634 -16.49 25.45 7.61
N ALA A 635 -15.35 24.90 8.05
CA ALA A 635 -15.28 23.88 9.08
C ALA A 635 -15.83 24.39 10.43
N ALA A 636 -15.46 25.62 10.83
CA ALA A 636 -16.00 26.24 12.05
C ALA A 636 -17.52 26.47 11.97
N LYS A 637 -18.06 26.84 10.82
CA LYS A 637 -19.51 26.97 10.62
C LYS A 637 -20.24 25.63 10.67
N ALA A 638 -19.57 24.56 10.23
CA ALA A 638 -20.07 23.19 10.31
C ALA A 638 -19.93 22.56 11.71
N LEU A 639 -19.41 23.32 12.68
CA LEU A 639 -19.11 22.89 14.07
C LEU A 639 -18.06 21.76 14.13
N ASP A 640 -17.25 21.57 13.08
CA ASP A 640 -16.10 20.69 13.04
C ASP A 640 -14.88 21.44 13.58
N PHE A 641 -14.81 21.51 14.92
CA PHE A 641 -13.78 22.29 15.62
C PHE A 641 -12.39 21.66 15.51
N GLU A 642 -12.31 20.35 15.38
CA GLU A 642 -11.04 19.61 15.22
C GLU A 642 -10.41 19.96 13.86
N ARG A 643 -11.18 19.87 12.80
CA ARG A 643 -10.77 20.27 11.46
C ARG A 643 -10.46 21.76 11.36
N ALA A 644 -11.23 22.61 12.02
CA ALA A 644 -10.98 24.05 12.05
C ALA A 644 -9.67 24.39 12.77
N ALA A 645 -9.32 23.68 13.86
CA ALA A 645 -8.07 23.86 14.58
C ALA A 645 -6.85 23.43 13.72
N GLU A 646 -6.92 22.29 13.03
CA GLU A 646 -5.88 21.82 12.12
C GLU A 646 -5.62 22.81 10.98
N LEU A 647 -6.68 23.30 10.33
CA LEU A 647 -6.58 24.31 9.26
C LEU A 647 -6.02 25.65 9.76
N ARG A 648 -6.35 26.05 11.01
CA ARG A 648 -5.78 27.22 11.66
C ARG A 648 -4.27 27.10 11.82
N ASP A 649 -3.79 25.96 12.30
CA ASP A 649 -2.37 25.73 12.57
C ASP A 649 -1.57 25.74 11.25
N ARG A 650 -2.10 25.13 10.20
CA ARG A 650 -1.55 25.22 8.82
C ARG A 650 -1.56 26.65 8.27
N LEU A 651 -2.60 27.41 8.54
CA LEU A 651 -2.72 28.82 8.13
C LEU A 651 -1.68 29.71 8.82
N ILE A 652 -1.41 29.46 10.12
CA ILE A 652 -0.40 30.19 10.90
C ILE A 652 1.00 29.98 10.28
N VAL A 653 1.38 28.74 9.98
CA VAL A 653 2.67 28.42 9.32
C VAL A 653 2.76 29.09 7.95
N THR A 654 1.70 29.01 7.14
CA THR A 654 1.66 29.59 5.79
C THR A 654 1.76 31.13 5.83
N LYS A 655 1.06 31.80 6.75
CA LYS A 655 1.12 33.27 6.93
C LYS A 655 2.49 33.71 7.53
N GLY A 656 3.09 32.92 8.42
CA GLY A 656 4.43 33.18 8.95
C GLY A 656 5.49 33.27 7.85
N LEU A 657 5.47 32.30 6.93
CA LEU A 657 6.39 32.26 5.78
C LEU A 657 6.12 33.39 4.76
N LEU A 658 4.89 33.79 4.60
CA LEU A 658 4.57 34.96 3.76
C LEU A 658 5.19 36.25 4.33
N GLY A 659 5.14 36.44 5.65
CA GLY A 659 5.81 37.54 6.34
C GLY A 659 7.32 37.52 6.15
N GLU A 660 7.97 36.37 6.28
CA GLU A 660 9.42 36.20 6.06
C GLU A 660 9.86 36.49 4.62
N LYS A 661 9.07 36.14 3.61
CA LYS A 661 9.38 36.38 2.19
C LYS A 661 9.12 37.83 1.74
N LEU A 662 8.26 38.54 2.42
CA LEU A 662 7.94 39.95 2.13
C LEU A 662 8.96 40.93 2.78
N VAL A 663 9.78 40.49 3.73
CA VAL A 663 10.84 41.32 4.31
C VAL A 663 12.03 41.36 3.34
N PRO A 664 12.45 42.52 2.82
CA PRO A 664 13.58 42.60 1.91
C PRO A 664 14.87 42.21 2.64
N LYS A 665 15.58 41.19 2.12
CA LYS A 665 16.91 40.84 2.61
C LYS A 665 17.81 42.09 2.54
N LYS A 666 18.17 42.68 3.69
CA LYS A 666 19.20 43.72 3.76
C LYS A 666 20.46 43.17 3.08
N ARG A 667 20.85 43.76 1.95
CA ARG A 667 22.15 43.50 1.33
C ARG A 667 23.26 43.74 2.36
N LYS A 668 23.95 42.72 2.77
CA LYS A 668 25.24 42.87 3.45
C LYS A 668 26.21 43.56 2.45
N LYS A 669 26.65 44.75 2.82
CA LYS A 669 27.80 45.41 2.18
C LYS A 669 29.09 44.65 2.53
#